data_71e6a9b159421c562b57da9cb294cd13
#
_entry.id   71e6a9b159421c562b57da9cb294cd13
#
_cell.length_a   1.000
_cell.length_b   1.000
_cell.length_c   1.000
_cell.angle_alpha   90.00
_cell.angle_beta   90.00
_cell.angle_gamma   90.00
#
_symmetry.space_group_name_H-M   'P 1'
#
loop_
_entity.id
_entity.type
_entity.pdbx_description
1 polymer ?
#
loop_
_entity_poly.entity_id
_entity_poly.type
_entity_poly.pdbx_seq_one_letter_code
_entity_poly.pdbx_strand_id
1 'polypeptide(L)'
;MNYAFESSVAGERVFAIMNHELVHIAALDAASSSDVFYQKFFGGKVLNTSDHPISMFYSYLTSPRYYSPRWLHEGIAVFVETWMSGGVGNALGNYDEMFFRTRVLENSRIYTAQGLESEGTTADFMSKANSYYYGTRFMSYLAHEYDPNKLMEWIKRKDGTKRGFAANFKHVFDLNISKAWDNWIQFEKEFQNENIKSLNESEITEDKRISDKVLGGVSHAFFDKKRNKIYVAVNYPGKVPHLASLDISTGKIKRLTDIKGPALFNVTSLAYDENNDFLFYTTDNSANRDLYSYNLENGQNTLLQKNFRSGDLAYNKKDQSLWAVMHMNGINTVIRIPKFNSENPNQYYSVWEQKYTLPYGHDIFDLDISPDGTKLSAAVADYFGNQYLNIYDLASIDNVDKENIKFDEVFNFEVASPQTFKFTDDGKFLIGSSFYSGVSNIFRVNVENLEIEVMSNAITGYFRPIQIDSDRMFCFRYTSDGFAPVTVPNSPVDNVSSIEFLGNKTVQKHPVLKSWKTEIPTESTFEGNEINSKEGYYQSSKQMTLNYAYPIVVGYKNNVGVGYRFNFKDPFSFRELDFSISYTPNEWKNGLIEGDRELEKDEQIHSSINYSAVRLGGFLSGNYNIFASYNKANFYDLFGPTQRSRKGVSFGFDYSNSIIYDPPSILDVNLGFTGYYGLDQSPEFQQINFSKDEFNTNLFYDVKASLSFSHLKRSVGAVEGEKGINTSLAVSSSISEGNFYPKAYGNLDLGIQLPVKHTSLWFRNSFGNSFSDKINPFTRFGFASFGNNYIDRYSSKMYRSIFSFPGVSFDSDRLLLAKSFYKVMAELVLPPVRFRKFGFFNFFVTNISPSIFTSKLYSNDIISSLPNTPEIRENFSNIGAQLDTKLVMFSHLSAVLSVGWARAYDNNMNNKSYDEWMISLKF
;
A
#
# COMPACT_ATOMS: atom_id res chain seq x y z
N MET A 1 -6.42 2.58 -12.35
CA MET A 1 -5.94 1.41 -11.57
C MET A 1 -5.58 0.32 -12.54
N ASN A 2 -4.32 -0.08 -12.62
CA ASN A 2 -4.03 -1.33 -13.29
C ASN A 2 -4.52 -2.43 -12.36
N TYR A 3 -5.65 -3.03 -12.68
CA TYR A 3 -6.04 -4.31 -12.11
C TYR A 3 -4.90 -5.26 -12.40
N ALA A 4 -4.26 -5.72 -11.36
CA ALA A 4 -2.89 -6.14 -11.36
C ALA A 4 -2.58 -7.39 -12.18
N PHE A 5 -3.48 -7.96 -12.94
CA PHE A 5 -3.25 -9.27 -13.54
C PHE A 5 -4.04 -9.39 -14.82
N GLU A 6 -3.38 -9.20 -15.94
CA GLU A 6 -3.79 -9.73 -17.25
C GLU A 6 -5.29 -9.59 -17.63
N SER A 7 -6.07 -8.89 -16.82
CA SER A 7 -7.37 -8.40 -17.19
C SER A 7 -7.15 -7.08 -17.90
N SER A 8 -6.94 -7.13 -19.17
CA SER A 8 -7.10 -5.95 -19.98
C SER A 8 -8.56 -5.54 -19.91
N VAL A 9 -8.83 -4.43 -19.28
CA VAL A 9 -10.10 -3.75 -19.51
C VAL A 9 -9.98 -3.21 -20.93
N ALA A 10 -10.69 -3.83 -21.85
CA ALA A 10 -10.81 -3.31 -23.20
C ALA A 10 -11.55 -1.96 -23.16
N GLY A 11 -11.25 -1.09 -24.09
CA GLY A 11 -11.89 0.22 -24.20
C GLY A 11 -11.04 1.37 -23.65
N GLU A 12 -11.61 2.56 -23.73
CA GLU A 12 -10.95 3.78 -23.26
C GLU A 12 -10.81 3.73 -21.72
N ARG A 13 -9.58 3.60 -21.24
CA ARG A 13 -9.27 3.34 -19.83
C ARG A 13 -9.71 4.46 -18.90
N VAL A 14 -9.57 5.71 -19.29
CA VAL A 14 -9.96 6.87 -18.48
C VAL A 14 -11.46 6.87 -18.27
N PHE A 15 -12.24 6.54 -19.29
CA PHE A 15 -13.71 6.48 -19.23
C PHE A 15 -14.18 5.39 -18.23
N ALA A 16 -13.61 4.19 -18.31
CA ALA A 16 -13.93 3.11 -17.37
C ALA A 16 -13.56 3.48 -15.93
N ILE A 17 -12.35 4.05 -15.71
CA ILE A 17 -11.90 4.51 -14.41
C ILE A 17 -12.80 5.64 -13.87
N MET A 18 -13.16 6.59 -14.71
CA MET A 18 -14.06 7.68 -14.30
C MET A 18 -15.44 7.15 -13.88
N ASN A 19 -15.99 6.19 -14.62
CA ASN A 19 -17.24 5.52 -14.24
C ASN A 19 -17.12 4.82 -12.88
N HIS A 20 -16.00 4.12 -12.62
CA HIS A 20 -15.69 3.51 -11.34
C HIS A 20 -15.70 4.52 -10.19
N GLU A 21 -14.93 5.60 -10.31
CA GLU A 21 -14.82 6.63 -9.27
C GLU A 21 -16.13 7.38 -9.05
N LEU A 22 -16.90 7.64 -10.11
CA LEU A 22 -18.22 8.24 -10.00
C LEU A 22 -19.22 7.35 -9.22
N VAL A 23 -19.11 6.03 -9.35
CA VAL A 23 -19.92 5.10 -8.54
C VAL A 23 -19.56 5.19 -7.06
N HIS A 24 -18.27 5.31 -6.72
CA HIS A 24 -17.88 5.55 -5.33
C HIS A 24 -18.51 6.83 -4.78
N ILE A 25 -18.41 7.93 -5.53
CA ILE A 25 -19.04 9.21 -5.13
C ILE A 25 -20.55 9.03 -4.93
N ALA A 26 -21.25 8.45 -5.90
CA ALA A 26 -22.69 8.27 -5.83
C ALA A 26 -23.13 7.37 -4.66
N ALA A 27 -22.38 6.31 -4.36
CA ALA A 27 -22.67 5.38 -3.28
C ALA A 27 -22.37 5.97 -1.88
N LEU A 28 -21.29 6.74 -1.74
CA LEU A 28 -20.84 7.29 -0.45
C LEU A 28 -21.51 8.62 -0.10
N ASP A 29 -21.80 9.45 -1.10
CA ASP A 29 -22.42 10.77 -0.91
C ASP A 29 -23.94 10.74 -0.81
N ALA A 30 -24.56 9.65 -1.22
CA ALA A 30 -25.99 9.46 -1.03
C ALA A 30 -26.35 9.55 0.46
N ALA A 31 -27.32 10.40 0.80
CA ALA A 31 -27.71 10.71 2.16
C ALA A 31 -29.25 10.68 2.33
N SER A 32 -29.73 10.22 3.48
CA SER A 32 -31.10 10.40 3.91
C SER A 32 -31.30 11.74 4.58
N SER A 33 -32.59 12.18 4.77
CA SER A 33 -32.89 13.39 5.52
C SER A 33 -32.24 13.43 6.91
N SER A 34 -32.14 12.29 7.59
CA SER A 34 -31.48 12.22 8.90
C SER A 34 -29.96 12.44 8.80
N ASP A 35 -29.31 11.98 7.75
CA ASP A 35 -27.88 12.18 7.54
C ASP A 35 -27.59 13.65 7.20
N VAL A 36 -28.43 14.25 6.34
CA VAL A 36 -28.37 15.69 5.99
C VAL A 36 -28.62 16.56 7.23
N PHE A 37 -29.51 16.16 8.14
CA PHE A 37 -29.68 16.85 9.42
C PHE A 37 -28.36 16.86 10.22
N TYR A 38 -27.69 15.71 10.39
CA TYR A 38 -26.43 15.66 11.11
C TYR A 38 -25.31 16.41 10.37
N GLN A 39 -25.26 16.35 9.05
CA GLN A 39 -24.30 17.14 8.26
C GLN A 39 -24.48 18.64 8.50
N LYS A 40 -25.73 19.13 8.52
CA LYS A 40 -26.03 20.53 8.84
C LYS A 40 -25.68 20.86 10.29
N PHE A 41 -25.97 19.97 11.23
CA PHE A 41 -25.69 20.14 12.66
C PHE A 41 -24.18 20.24 12.94
N PHE A 42 -23.37 19.42 12.27
CA PHE A 42 -21.91 19.42 12.41
C PHE A 42 -21.20 20.33 11.40
N GLY A 43 -21.91 21.07 10.57
CA GLY A 43 -21.35 21.95 9.55
C GLY A 43 -20.75 21.23 8.33
N GLY A 44 -20.85 19.88 8.27
CA GLY A 44 -20.33 19.05 7.17
C GLY A 44 -20.23 17.57 7.54
N LYS A 45 -19.52 16.80 6.71
CA LYS A 45 -19.20 15.40 6.98
C LYS A 45 -18.03 15.32 7.94
N VAL A 46 -18.26 14.80 9.14
CA VAL A 46 -17.19 14.66 10.15
C VAL A 46 -16.24 13.53 9.74
N LEU A 47 -14.94 13.81 9.71
CA LEU A 47 -13.90 12.80 9.57
C LEU A 47 -13.52 12.25 10.94
N ASN A 48 -13.30 10.94 11.04
CA ASN A 48 -12.76 10.33 12.24
C ASN A 48 -11.28 10.70 12.41
N THR A 49 -10.90 11.06 13.63
CA THR A 49 -9.51 11.41 13.96
C THR A 49 -9.03 10.62 15.18
N SER A 50 -7.77 10.21 15.16
CA SER A 50 -7.15 9.50 16.29
C SER A 50 -6.93 10.39 17.52
N ASP A 51 -6.93 11.71 17.37
CA ASP A 51 -6.85 12.67 18.49
C ASP A 51 -8.11 12.65 19.36
N HIS A 52 -9.25 12.42 18.73
CA HIS A 52 -10.55 12.35 19.36
C HIS A 52 -11.33 11.16 18.78
N PRO A 53 -11.09 9.91 19.22
CA PRO A 53 -11.73 8.71 18.65
C PRO A 53 -13.26 8.74 18.69
N ILE A 54 -13.87 9.51 19.62
CA ILE A 54 -15.31 9.74 19.65
C ILE A 54 -15.87 10.34 18.34
N SER A 55 -15.04 11.01 17.55
CA SER A 55 -15.41 11.55 16.23
C SER A 55 -15.91 10.49 15.26
N MET A 56 -15.55 9.22 15.48
CA MET A 56 -16.07 8.10 14.71
C MET A 56 -17.61 7.99 14.78
N PHE A 57 -18.21 8.25 15.93
CA PHE A 57 -19.67 8.24 16.04
C PHE A 57 -20.31 9.36 15.23
N TYR A 58 -19.71 10.55 15.25
CA TYR A 58 -20.19 11.69 14.45
C TYR A 58 -19.99 11.44 12.95
N SER A 59 -18.87 10.85 12.59
CA SER A 59 -18.59 10.42 11.22
C SER A 59 -19.61 9.40 10.72
N TYR A 60 -19.95 8.40 11.54
CA TYR A 60 -21.02 7.44 11.22
C TYR A 60 -22.40 8.08 11.11
N LEU A 61 -22.70 9.14 11.89
CA LEU A 61 -23.95 9.87 11.77
C LEU A 61 -24.03 10.68 10.47
N THR A 62 -22.92 11.25 10.02
CA THR A 62 -22.85 12.12 8.83
C THR A 62 -22.58 11.37 7.53
N SER A 63 -21.92 10.21 7.58
CA SER A 63 -21.50 9.43 6.41
C SER A 63 -21.52 7.91 6.70
N PRO A 64 -22.71 7.33 6.95
CA PRO A 64 -22.81 5.94 7.42
C PRO A 64 -22.31 4.90 6.40
N ARG A 65 -22.37 5.20 5.09
CA ARG A 65 -21.90 4.29 4.04
C ARG A 65 -20.38 4.18 3.97
N TYR A 66 -19.66 5.18 4.44
CA TYR A 66 -18.21 5.11 4.59
C TYR A 66 -17.77 3.91 5.46
N TYR A 67 -18.59 3.53 6.46
CA TYR A 67 -18.33 2.39 7.36
C TYR A 67 -18.83 1.05 6.78
N SER A 68 -18.59 0.84 5.50
CA SER A 68 -18.82 -0.43 4.80
C SER A 68 -17.51 -1.10 4.45
N PRO A 69 -17.45 -2.43 4.31
CA PRO A 69 -16.21 -3.12 3.99
C PRO A 69 -15.73 -2.79 2.58
N ARG A 70 -14.43 -2.91 2.35
CA ARG A 70 -13.80 -2.58 1.07
C ARG A 70 -14.38 -3.37 -0.10
N TRP A 71 -14.66 -4.66 0.10
CA TRP A 71 -15.23 -5.49 -0.97
C TRP A 71 -16.60 -4.99 -1.46
N LEU A 72 -17.37 -4.30 -0.60
CA LEU A 72 -18.65 -3.70 -1.01
C LEU A 72 -18.39 -2.47 -1.89
N HIS A 73 -17.50 -1.59 -1.47
CA HIS A 73 -17.17 -0.38 -2.23
C HIS A 73 -16.61 -0.72 -3.61
N GLU A 74 -15.56 -1.55 -3.64
CA GLU A 74 -14.90 -1.93 -4.89
C GLU A 74 -15.80 -2.81 -5.76
N GLY A 75 -16.52 -3.75 -5.15
CA GLY A 75 -17.38 -4.67 -5.89
C GLY A 75 -18.54 -3.99 -6.61
N ILE A 76 -19.21 -3.02 -5.96
CA ILE A 76 -20.29 -2.28 -6.62
C ILE A 76 -19.76 -1.35 -7.70
N ALA A 77 -18.60 -0.71 -7.47
CA ALA A 77 -18.01 0.17 -8.44
C ALA A 77 -17.64 -0.59 -9.72
N VAL A 78 -16.96 -1.73 -9.59
CA VAL A 78 -16.59 -2.58 -10.73
C VAL A 78 -17.80 -3.20 -11.43
N PHE A 79 -18.81 -3.62 -10.67
CA PHE A 79 -20.04 -4.16 -11.27
C PHE A 79 -20.72 -3.12 -12.14
N VAL A 80 -20.94 -1.91 -11.62
CA VAL A 80 -21.61 -0.82 -12.36
C VAL A 80 -20.74 -0.32 -13.51
N GLU A 81 -19.42 -0.12 -13.30
CA GLU A 81 -18.44 0.24 -14.34
C GLU A 81 -18.55 -0.69 -15.55
N THR A 82 -18.59 -2.02 -15.30
CA THR A 82 -18.70 -3.01 -16.40
C THR A 82 -19.91 -2.75 -17.29
N TRP A 83 -21.08 -2.50 -16.71
CA TRP A 83 -22.31 -2.30 -17.47
C TRP A 83 -22.37 -0.90 -18.09
N MET A 84 -21.87 0.13 -17.40
CA MET A 84 -21.73 1.47 -17.96
C MET A 84 -20.78 1.49 -19.15
N SER A 85 -19.75 0.64 -19.16
CA SER A 85 -18.80 0.48 -20.24
C SER A 85 -19.28 -0.49 -21.34
N GLY A 86 -20.58 -0.80 -21.39
CA GLY A 86 -21.17 -1.63 -22.43
C GLY A 86 -20.91 -3.14 -22.31
N GLY A 87 -20.60 -3.62 -21.11
CA GLY A 87 -20.30 -5.02 -20.85
C GLY A 87 -18.81 -5.35 -20.95
N VAL A 88 -17.96 -4.31 -20.97
CA VAL A 88 -16.50 -4.48 -20.96
C VAL A 88 -16.00 -4.19 -19.54
N GLY A 89 -15.53 -5.24 -18.84
CA GLY A 89 -15.04 -5.12 -17.47
C GLY A 89 -15.10 -6.43 -16.68
N ASN A 90 -14.70 -6.39 -15.42
CA ASN A 90 -14.46 -7.60 -14.62
C ASN A 90 -15.74 -8.41 -14.31
N ALA A 91 -16.94 -7.83 -14.32
CA ALA A 91 -18.17 -8.62 -14.13
C ALA A 91 -18.41 -9.61 -15.31
N LEU A 92 -17.76 -9.39 -16.46
CA LEU A 92 -17.65 -10.30 -17.60
C LEU A 92 -16.21 -10.79 -17.83
N GLY A 93 -15.33 -10.59 -16.83
CA GLY A 93 -13.90 -10.83 -16.97
C GLY A 93 -13.52 -12.31 -17.06
N ASN A 94 -12.72 -12.66 -18.05
CA ASN A 94 -12.10 -13.98 -18.19
C ASN A 94 -11.29 -14.36 -16.94
N TYR A 95 -10.56 -13.40 -16.39
CA TYR A 95 -9.71 -13.61 -15.21
C TYR A 95 -10.55 -13.94 -13.98
N ASP A 96 -11.70 -13.29 -13.79
CA ASP A 96 -12.61 -13.56 -12.67
C ASP A 96 -13.15 -14.99 -12.74
N GLU A 97 -13.54 -15.46 -13.92
CA GLU A 97 -13.94 -16.84 -14.13
C GLU A 97 -12.80 -17.83 -13.81
N MET A 98 -11.59 -17.56 -14.32
CA MET A 98 -10.41 -18.38 -14.03
C MET A 98 -10.10 -18.42 -12.53
N PHE A 99 -10.17 -17.26 -11.85
CA PHE A 99 -9.85 -17.12 -10.43
C PHE A 99 -10.72 -18.04 -9.55
N PHE A 100 -12.05 -18.02 -9.75
CA PHE A 100 -12.96 -18.86 -8.97
C PHE A 100 -12.95 -20.30 -9.42
N ARG A 101 -12.88 -20.59 -10.72
CA ARG A 101 -12.74 -21.93 -11.27
C ARG A 101 -11.52 -22.66 -10.71
N THR A 102 -10.38 -21.99 -10.66
CA THR A 102 -9.16 -22.55 -10.10
C THR A 102 -9.32 -22.90 -8.62
N ARG A 103 -9.96 -22.04 -7.83
CA ARG A 103 -10.21 -22.31 -6.41
C ARG A 103 -11.13 -23.50 -6.19
N VAL A 104 -12.13 -23.66 -7.05
CA VAL A 104 -13.04 -24.82 -6.99
C VAL A 104 -12.31 -26.09 -7.39
N LEU A 105 -11.57 -26.07 -8.50
CA LEU A 105 -10.79 -27.22 -9.00
C LEU A 105 -9.79 -27.73 -7.96
N GLU A 106 -9.03 -26.83 -7.33
CA GLU A 106 -7.99 -27.17 -6.36
C GLU A 106 -8.53 -27.33 -4.94
N ASN A 107 -9.85 -27.26 -4.75
CA ASN A 107 -10.51 -27.25 -3.43
C ASN A 107 -9.83 -26.25 -2.45
N SER A 108 -9.38 -25.14 -2.99
CA SER A 108 -8.70 -24.11 -2.24
C SER A 108 -9.70 -23.16 -1.57
N ARG A 109 -9.18 -22.31 -0.68
CA ARG A 109 -10.01 -21.42 0.11
C ARG A 109 -10.74 -20.38 -0.73
N ILE A 110 -12.07 -20.33 -0.55
CA ILE A 110 -12.88 -19.15 -0.88
C ILE A 110 -13.18 -18.41 0.42
N TYR A 111 -12.83 -17.11 0.50
CA TYR A 111 -12.98 -16.33 1.72
C TYR A 111 -14.44 -16.06 2.06
N THR A 112 -14.79 -16.13 3.35
CA THR A 112 -16.02 -15.49 3.86
C THR A 112 -15.86 -13.98 3.80
N ALA A 113 -16.96 -13.23 3.88
CA ALA A 113 -16.94 -11.78 3.84
C ALA A 113 -16.01 -11.17 4.91
N GLN A 114 -16.03 -11.72 6.15
CA GLN A 114 -15.10 -11.33 7.21
C GLN A 114 -13.67 -11.81 6.97
N GLY A 115 -13.50 -13.05 6.48
CA GLY A 115 -12.19 -13.61 6.18
C GLY A 115 -11.47 -12.87 5.06
N LEU A 116 -12.24 -12.32 4.11
CA LEU A 116 -11.72 -11.47 3.05
C LEU A 116 -11.11 -10.19 3.64
N GLU A 117 -11.80 -9.49 4.53
CA GLU A 117 -11.30 -8.27 5.16
C GLU A 117 -10.13 -8.52 6.13
N SER A 118 -10.13 -9.63 6.85
CA SER A 118 -9.10 -9.93 7.84
C SER A 118 -7.80 -10.49 7.26
N GLU A 119 -7.87 -11.31 6.24
CA GLU A 119 -6.71 -12.00 5.65
C GLU A 119 -6.64 -11.83 4.13
N GLY A 120 -7.75 -12.01 3.43
CA GLY A 120 -7.79 -12.14 1.97
C GLY A 120 -7.41 -10.88 1.21
N THR A 121 -7.47 -9.71 1.83
CA THR A 121 -7.06 -8.45 1.19
C THR A 121 -5.56 -8.19 1.26
N THR A 122 -4.82 -8.91 2.11
CA THR A 122 -3.42 -8.58 2.41
C THR A 122 -2.46 -9.75 2.41
N ALA A 123 -2.93 -10.98 2.57
CA ALA A 123 -2.08 -12.12 2.92
C ALA A 123 -1.70 -13.06 1.77
N ASP A 124 -2.46 -13.09 0.68
CA ASP A 124 -2.14 -13.90 -0.49
C ASP A 124 -1.48 -13.10 -1.63
N PHE A 125 -1.09 -13.78 -2.71
CA PHE A 125 -0.39 -13.14 -3.83
C PHE A 125 -1.26 -12.10 -4.57
N MET A 126 -2.59 -12.20 -4.47
CA MET A 126 -3.55 -11.26 -5.06
C MET A 126 -3.73 -9.98 -4.25
N SER A 127 -2.99 -9.80 -3.20
CA SER A 127 -2.96 -8.70 -2.23
C SER A 127 -3.78 -7.46 -2.64
N LYS A 128 -4.80 -7.11 -1.87
CA LYS A 128 -5.75 -6.02 -2.11
C LYS A 128 -6.70 -6.21 -3.31
N ALA A 129 -6.32 -6.93 -4.37
CA ALA A 129 -7.18 -7.19 -5.53
C ALA A 129 -8.35 -8.12 -5.20
N ASN A 130 -8.24 -8.94 -4.18
CA ASN A 130 -9.32 -9.82 -3.73
C ASN A 130 -10.63 -9.09 -3.42
N SER A 131 -10.59 -7.86 -2.91
CA SER A 131 -11.80 -7.07 -2.66
C SER A 131 -12.59 -6.80 -3.94
N TYR A 132 -11.89 -6.57 -5.04
CA TYR A 132 -12.48 -6.37 -6.37
C TYR A 132 -13.12 -7.65 -6.90
N TYR A 133 -12.37 -8.76 -6.96
CA TYR A 133 -12.88 -10.03 -7.47
C TYR A 133 -14.07 -10.57 -6.67
N TYR A 134 -13.91 -10.69 -5.36
CA TYR A 134 -14.98 -11.21 -4.49
C TYR A 134 -16.18 -10.28 -4.45
N GLY A 135 -15.96 -8.98 -4.36
CA GLY A 135 -17.02 -7.98 -4.35
C GLY A 135 -17.82 -7.99 -5.64
N THR A 136 -17.15 -7.88 -6.79
CA THR A 136 -17.80 -7.92 -8.11
C THR A 136 -18.56 -9.22 -8.33
N ARG A 137 -17.97 -10.34 -7.98
CA ARG A 137 -18.60 -11.66 -8.16
C ARG A 137 -19.82 -11.83 -7.28
N PHE A 138 -19.77 -11.37 -6.02
CA PHE A 138 -20.94 -11.35 -5.14
C PHE A 138 -22.04 -10.43 -5.66
N MET A 139 -21.70 -9.23 -6.20
CA MET A 139 -22.69 -8.34 -6.83
C MET A 139 -23.32 -8.97 -8.07
N SER A 140 -22.52 -9.64 -8.90
CA SER A 140 -23.00 -10.39 -10.08
C SER A 140 -23.96 -11.52 -9.68
N TYR A 141 -23.65 -12.28 -8.62
CA TYR A 141 -24.55 -13.29 -8.06
C TYR A 141 -25.88 -12.68 -7.56
N LEU A 142 -25.81 -11.59 -6.79
CA LEU A 142 -27.02 -10.93 -6.28
C LEU A 142 -27.88 -10.40 -7.42
N ALA A 143 -27.25 -9.81 -8.43
CA ALA A 143 -27.96 -9.33 -9.62
C ALA A 143 -28.61 -10.49 -10.40
N HIS A 144 -27.88 -11.60 -10.55
CA HIS A 144 -28.37 -12.79 -11.22
C HIS A 144 -29.54 -13.46 -10.47
N GLU A 145 -29.34 -13.72 -9.16
CA GLU A 145 -30.29 -14.48 -8.38
C GLU A 145 -31.56 -13.70 -8.06
N TYR A 146 -31.43 -12.42 -7.74
CA TYR A 146 -32.55 -11.60 -7.28
C TYR A 146 -33.01 -10.58 -8.33
N ASP A 147 -32.25 -9.52 -8.57
CA ASP A 147 -32.54 -8.45 -9.54
C ASP A 147 -31.46 -7.34 -9.43
N PRO A 148 -30.92 -6.80 -10.54
CA PRO A 148 -30.02 -5.64 -10.51
C PRO A 148 -30.62 -4.40 -9.82
N ASN A 149 -31.94 -4.19 -9.91
CA ASN A 149 -32.59 -3.07 -9.26
C ASN A 149 -32.62 -3.22 -7.73
N LYS A 150 -32.79 -4.45 -7.22
CA LYS A 150 -32.66 -4.72 -5.77
C LYS A 150 -31.26 -4.45 -5.27
N LEU A 151 -30.24 -4.78 -6.08
CA LEU A 151 -28.86 -4.46 -5.77
C LEU A 151 -28.69 -2.94 -5.63
N MET A 152 -29.18 -2.15 -6.58
CA MET A 152 -29.15 -0.68 -6.51
C MET A 152 -29.96 -0.15 -5.32
N GLU A 153 -31.07 -0.76 -4.96
CA GLU A 153 -31.85 -0.38 -3.80
C GLU A 153 -31.09 -0.60 -2.48
N TRP A 154 -30.31 -1.66 -2.37
CA TRP A 154 -29.44 -1.90 -1.22
C TRP A 154 -28.35 -0.84 -1.09
N ILE A 155 -27.68 -0.50 -2.18
CA ILE A 155 -26.57 0.47 -2.17
C ILE A 155 -27.08 1.88 -1.89
N LYS A 156 -28.20 2.29 -2.49
CA LYS A 156 -28.80 3.61 -2.37
C LYS A 156 -29.06 3.98 -0.90
N ARG A 157 -28.63 5.18 -0.52
CA ARG A 157 -28.96 5.77 0.78
C ARG A 157 -29.99 6.87 0.59
N LYS A 158 -31.22 6.66 1.10
CA LYS A 158 -32.36 7.59 1.04
C LYS A 158 -33.25 7.39 2.26
N ASP A 159 -34.29 8.19 2.41
CA ASP A 159 -35.28 7.98 3.45
C ASP A 159 -35.94 6.60 3.33
N GLY A 160 -36.20 5.98 4.47
CA GLY A 160 -36.68 4.59 4.55
C GLY A 160 -35.57 3.51 4.54
N THR A 161 -34.37 3.81 4.10
CA THR A 161 -33.23 2.83 4.12
C THR A 161 -32.61 2.74 5.51
N LYS A 162 -32.06 1.58 5.85
CA LYS A 162 -31.33 1.40 7.11
C LYS A 162 -29.94 2.06 7.02
N ARG A 163 -29.46 2.61 8.14
CA ARG A 163 -28.16 3.32 8.20
C ARG A 163 -26.98 2.40 7.91
N GLY A 164 -26.86 1.28 8.61
CA GLY A 164 -25.80 0.30 8.39
C GLY A 164 -26.03 -0.54 7.12
N PHE A 165 -24.96 -0.82 6.37
CA PHE A 165 -25.04 -1.56 5.11
C PHE A 165 -25.63 -2.98 5.26
N ALA A 166 -25.21 -3.73 6.30
CA ALA A 166 -25.73 -5.09 6.56
C ALA A 166 -27.20 -5.09 7.00
N ALA A 167 -27.61 -4.08 7.79
CA ALA A 167 -29.01 -3.92 8.18
C ALA A 167 -29.90 -3.53 6.98
N ASN A 168 -29.36 -2.71 6.05
CA ASN A 168 -30.05 -2.38 4.81
C ASN A 168 -30.13 -3.56 3.85
N PHE A 169 -29.07 -4.39 3.80
CA PHE A 169 -29.09 -5.65 3.05
C PHE A 169 -30.25 -6.55 3.51
N LYS A 170 -30.33 -6.79 4.83
CA LYS A 170 -31.44 -7.58 5.40
C LYS A 170 -32.79 -6.99 5.10
N HIS A 171 -32.92 -5.66 5.09
CA HIS A 171 -34.17 -4.97 4.78
C HIS A 171 -34.62 -5.17 3.31
N VAL A 172 -33.68 -5.16 2.35
CA VAL A 172 -33.96 -5.27 0.91
C VAL A 172 -34.11 -6.73 0.46
N PHE A 173 -33.29 -7.63 0.96
CA PHE A 173 -33.25 -9.02 0.51
C PHE A 173 -33.98 -10.01 1.43
N ASP A 174 -34.44 -9.57 2.61
CA ASP A 174 -35.02 -10.39 3.68
C ASP A 174 -34.08 -11.55 4.12
N LEU A 175 -32.78 -11.35 4.03
CA LEU A 175 -31.74 -12.32 4.29
C LEU A 175 -30.53 -11.65 4.97
N ASN A 176 -29.87 -12.38 5.89
CA ASN A 176 -28.62 -11.89 6.44
C ASN A 176 -27.49 -11.98 5.39
N ILE A 177 -26.66 -10.94 5.31
CA ILE A 177 -25.58 -10.83 4.33
C ILE A 177 -24.57 -12.00 4.43
N SER A 178 -24.27 -12.49 5.64
CA SER A 178 -23.40 -13.65 5.82
C SER A 178 -24.02 -14.91 5.21
N LYS A 179 -25.34 -15.12 5.37
CA LYS A 179 -26.03 -16.24 4.76
C LYS A 179 -26.12 -16.12 3.23
N ALA A 180 -26.32 -14.90 2.72
CA ALA A 180 -26.27 -14.64 1.28
C ALA A 180 -24.88 -14.93 0.69
N TRP A 181 -23.81 -14.59 1.43
CA TRP A 181 -22.44 -14.88 1.04
C TRP A 181 -22.16 -16.40 1.02
N ASP A 182 -22.63 -17.14 2.02
CA ASP A 182 -22.52 -18.60 2.05
C ASP A 182 -23.28 -19.24 0.91
N ASN A 183 -24.49 -18.78 0.59
CA ASN A 183 -25.28 -19.23 -0.56
C ASN A 183 -24.56 -18.94 -1.88
N TRP A 184 -23.96 -17.76 -2.02
CA TRP A 184 -23.14 -17.44 -3.18
C TRP A 184 -21.93 -18.39 -3.32
N ILE A 185 -21.21 -18.69 -2.24
CA ILE A 185 -20.07 -19.64 -2.30
C ILE A 185 -20.55 -21.01 -2.79
N GLN A 186 -21.71 -21.46 -2.35
CA GLN A 186 -22.27 -22.72 -2.82
C GLN A 186 -22.63 -22.67 -4.30
N PHE A 187 -23.34 -21.61 -4.72
CA PHE A 187 -23.66 -21.36 -6.13
C PHE A 187 -22.40 -21.30 -7.00
N GLU A 188 -21.37 -20.60 -6.54
CA GLU A 188 -20.10 -20.47 -7.29
C GLU A 188 -19.42 -21.83 -7.49
N LYS A 189 -19.45 -22.70 -6.47
CA LYS A 189 -18.89 -24.05 -6.59
C LYS A 189 -19.65 -24.88 -7.63
N GLU A 190 -20.97 -24.81 -7.64
CA GLU A 190 -21.82 -25.52 -8.59
C GLU A 190 -21.56 -24.99 -10.02
N PHE A 191 -21.61 -23.69 -10.19
CA PHE A 191 -21.37 -23.01 -11.46
C PHE A 191 -19.99 -23.35 -12.07
N GLN A 192 -18.93 -23.28 -11.26
CA GLN A 192 -17.59 -23.59 -11.75
C GLN A 192 -17.36 -25.10 -11.97
N ASN A 193 -18.03 -25.97 -11.25
CA ASN A 193 -17.99 -27.41 -11.52
C ASN A 193 -18.63 -27.74 -12.87
N GLU A 194 -19.70 -27.05 -13.26
CA GLU A 194 -20.30 -27.18 -14.60
C GLU A 194 -19.30 -26.72 -15.68
N ASN A 195 -18.64 -25.59 -15.48
CA ASN A 195 -17.59 -25.11 -16.37
C ASN A 195 -16.41 -26.11 -16.49
N ILE A 196 -15.95 -26.66 -15.36
CA ILE A 196 -14.88 -27.69 -15.34
C ILE A 196 -15.31 -28.93 -16.12
N LYS A 197 -16.56 -29.34 -15.98
CA LYS A 197 -17.11 -30.49 -16.71
C LYS A 197 -17.12 -30.23 -18.21
N SER A 198 -17.59 -29.05 -18.66
CA SER A 198 -17.57 -28.65 -20.07
C SER A 198 -16.15 -28.63 -20.64
N LEU A 199 -15.18 -28.10 -19.90
CA LEU A 199 -13.78 -28.06 -20.35
C LEU A 199 -13.19 -29.48 -20.55
N ASN A 200 -13.62 -30.48 -19.77
CA ASN A 200 -13.18 -31.89 -19.89
C ASN A 200 -13.86 -32.65 -21.05
N GLU A 201 -14.75 -32.02 -21.82
CA GLU A 201 -15.32 -32.61 -23.01
C GLU A 201 -14.30 -32.72 -24.17
N SER A 202 -13.27 -31.90 -24.17
CA SER A 202 -12.10 -31.98 -25.05
C SER A 202 -10.88 -32.44 -24.27
N GLU A 203 -9.91 -33.05 -24.96
CA GLU A 203 -8.67 -33.49 -24.33
C GLU A 203 -7.90 -32.36 -23.70
N ILE A 204 -7.61 -32.49 -22.39
CA ILE A 204 -6.87 -31.49 -21.63
C ILE A 204 -5.38 -31.65 -21.88
N THR A 205 -4.69 -30.55 -22.14
CA THR A 205 -3.23 -30.53 -22.31
C THR A 205 -2.53 -30.95 -21.00
N GLU A 206 -1.75 -32.02 -21.06
CA GLU A 206 -0.94 -32.46 -19.92
C GLU A 206 0.25 -31.52 -19.68
N ASP A 207 0.46 -31.15 -18.44
CA ASP A 207 1.62 -30.35 -18.02
C ASP A 207 2.53 -31.09 -17.02
N LYS A 208 3.82 -30.77 -17.03
CA LYS A 208 4.80 -31.27 -16.06
C LYS A 208 5.37 -30.11 -15.26
N ARG A 209 5.22 -30.14 -13.94
CA ARG A 209 5.83 -29.15 -13.05
C ARG A 209 7.35 -29.22 -13.12
N ILE A 210 7.98 -28.05 -13.28
CA ILE A 210 9.45 -27.88 -13.23
C ILE A 210 9.89 -27.70 -11.78
N SER A 211 9.08 -27.03 -10.96
CA SER A 211 9.37 -26.77 -9.55
C SER A 211 8.13 -26.98 -8.70
N ASP A 212 8.31 -27.46 -7.47
CA ASP A 212 7.22 -27.56 -6.47
C ASP A 212 6.79 -26.18 -5.95
N LYS A 213 7.62 -25.15 -6.17
CA LYS A 213 7.31 -23.78 -5.76
C LYS A 213 6.36 -23.10 -6.73
N VAL A 214 5.32 -22.51 -6.17
CA VAL A 214 4.48 -21.53 -6.83
C VAL A 214 5.07 -20.15 -6.62
N LEU A 215 5.15 -19.34 -7.68
CA LEU A 215 5.90 -18.07 -7.71
C LEU A 215 5.05 -16.84 -7.39
N GLY A 216 3.76 -17.03 -7.07
CA GLY A 216 2.85 -15.90 -6.87
C GLY A 216 2.64 -15.14 -8.18
N GLY A 217 2.84 -13.82 -8.17
CA GLY A 217 2.89 -13.01 -9.40
C GLY A 217 4.24 -13.16 -10.11
N VAL A 218 4.21 -13.18 -11.45
CA VAL A 218 5.40 -13.34 -12.30
C VAL A 218 5.38 -12.30 -13.44
N SER A 219 6.55 -11.80 -13.83
CA SER A 219 6.73 -10.93 -15.01
C SER A 219 6.78 -11.70 -16.33
N HIS A 220 7.09 -11.02 -17.42
CA HIS A 220 7.60 -11.68 -18.63
C HIS A 220 8.80 -12.54 -18.27
N ALA A 221 8.98 -13.64 -18.99
CA ALA A 221 10.07 -14.59 -18.77
C ALA A 221 10.94 -14.74 -20.02
N PHE A 222 12.21 -15.08 -19.80
CA PHE A 222 13.18 -15.29 -20.89
C PHE A 222 13.97 -16.57 -20.64
N PHE A 223 14.17 -17.32 -21.71
CA PHE A 223 14.93 -18.56 -21.69
C PHE A 223 16.39 -18.32 -22.10
N ASP A 224 17.30 -18.66 -21.23
CA ASP A 224 18.75 -18.72 -21.52
C ASP A 224 19.11 -20.15 -21.93
N LYS A 225 19.26 -20.36 -23.21
CA LYS A 225 19.56 -21.66 -23.81
C LYS A 225 20.96 -22.18 -23.41
N LYS A 226 21.94 -21.26 -23.26
CA LYS A 226 23.33 -21.62 -22.86
C LYS A 226 23.38 -22.21 -21.46
N ARG A 227 22.60 -21.65 -20.52
CA ARG A 227 22.61 -22.05 -19.12
C ARG A 227 21.41 -22.93 -18.74
N ASN A 228 20.49 -23.18 -19.66
CA ASN A 228 19.23 -23.89 -19.43
C ASN A 228 18.39 -23.30 -18.28
N LYS A 229 18.23 -21.98 -18.27
CA LYS A 229 17.55 -21.22 -17.21
C LYS A 229 16.47 -20.31 -17.74
N ILE A 230 15.41 -20.12 -16.95
CA ILE A 230 14.40 -19.09 -17.12
C ILE A 230 14.71 -17.93 -16.19
N TYR A 231 14.73 -16.70 -16.71
CA TYR A 231 14.80 -15.45 -15.93
C TYR A 231 13.42 -14.84 -15.83
N VAL A 232 13.03 -14.44 -14.61
CA VAL A 232 11.70 -13.89 -14.32
C VAL A 232 11.74 -13.04 -13.04
N ALA A 233 10.95 -11.99 -12.96
CA ALA A 233 10.66 -11.29 -11.71
C ALA A 233 9.49 -11.98 -11.00
N VAL A 234 9.59 -12.12 -9.68
CA VAL A 234 8.61 -12.88 -8.88
C VAL A 234 8.20 -12.11 -7.62
N ASN A 235 6.93 -12.32 -7.22
CA ASN A 235 6.34 -11.68 -6.05
C ASN A 235 5.37 -12.65 -5.35
N TYR A 236 5.80 -13.23 -4.25
CA TYR A 236 5.00 -14.19 -3.48
C TYR A 236 5.13 -13.97 -1.96
N PRO A 237 4.16 -14.46 -1.15
CA PRO A 237 4.15 -14.26 0.28
C PRO A 237 5.42 -14.76 0.98
N GLY A 238 5.96 -13.92 1.87
CA GLY A 238 7.12 -14.26 2.71
C GLY A 238 8.48 -14.11 2.04
N LYS A 239 8.53 -13.54 0.81
CA LYS A 239 9.79 -13.13 0.16
C LYS A 239 9.63 -11.75 -0.47
N VAL A 240 10.62 -10.90 -0.24
CA VAL A 240 10.69 -9.58 -0.90
C VAL A 240 10.74 -9.78 -2.41
N PRO A 241 10.01 -8.98 -3.20
CA PRO A 241 10.01 -9.07 -4.66
C PRO A 241 11.43 -9.03 -5.23
N HIS A 242 11.73 -9.92 -6.20
CA HIS A 242 13.07 -10.08 -6.72
C HIS A 242 13.11 -10.64 -8.15
N LEU A 243 14.21 -10.39 -8.84
CA LEU A 243 14.56 -11.15 -10.04
C LEU A 243 15.04 -12.55 -9.62
N ALA A 244 14.63 -13.57 -10.34
CA ALA A 244 14.97 -14.96 -10.11
C ALA A 244 15.45 -15.65 -11.38
N SER A 245 16.28 -16.66 -11.23
CA SER A 245 16.57 -17.64 -12.25
C SER A 245 16.03 -19.00 -11.82
N LEU A 246 15.33 -19.69 -12.72
CA LEU A 246 14.82 -21.05 -12.56
C LEU A 246 15.61 -21.96 -13.47
N ASP A 247 16.26 -22.96 -12.94
CA ASP A 247 16.93 -24.01 -13.69
C ASP A 247 15.88 -25.06 -14.13
N ILE A 248 15.77 -25.26 -15.44
CA ILE A 248 14.71 -26.13 -16.01
C ILE A 248 14.94 -27.60 -15.65
N SER A 249 16.21 -28.05 -15.59
CA SER A 249 16.55 -29.44 -15.32
C SER A 249 16.32 -29.84 -13.87
N THR A 250 16.62 -28.96 -12.93
CA THR A 250 16.61 -29.25 -11.49
C THR A 250 15.43 -28.62 -10.75
N GLY A 251 14.68 -27.71 -11.36
CA GLY A 251 13.62 -26.94 -10.72
C GLY A 251 14.11 -25.95 -9.66
N LYS A 252 15.44 -25.77 -9.53
CA LYS A 252 16.03 -24.89 -8.50
C LYS A 252 15.86 -23.41 -8.86
N ILE A 253 15.27 -22.66 -7.93
CA ILE A 253 15.08 -21.21 -8.05
C ILE A 253 16.18 -20.50 -7.27
N LYS A 254 16.93 -19.62 -7.95
CA LYS A 254 17.95 -18.76 -7.35
C LYS A 254 17.51 -17.31 -7.44
N ARG A 255 17.52 -16.60 -6.31
CA ARG A 255 17.34 -15.15 -6.26
C ARG A 255 18.56 -14.46 -6.84
N LEU A 256 18.33 -13.47 -7.69
CA LEU A 256 19.39 -12.65 -8.31
C LEU A 256 19.53 -11.31 -7.58
N THR A 257 18.49 -10.46 -7.62
CA THR A 257 18.50 -9.16 -6.95
C THR A 257 17.09 -8.77 -6.53
N ASP A 258 16.95 -7.94 -5.47
CA ASP A 258 15.68 -7.36 -5.09
C ASP A 258 15.23 -6.32 -6.10
N ILE A 259 13.96 -6.29 -6.39
CA ILE A 259 13.34 -5.20 -7.11
C ILE A 259 12.74 -4.18 -6.16
N LYS A 260 12.67 -2.94 -6.64
CA LYS A 260 12.13 -1.79 -5.95
C LYS A 260 10.59 -1.81 -5.99
N GLY A 261 9.98 -1.26 -4.95
CA GLY A 261 8.54 -1.05 -4.92
C GLY A 261 7.68 -2.29 -4.71
N PRO A 262 6.38 -2.13 -4.64
CA PRO A 262 5.47 -3.24 -4.73
C PRO A 262 5.58 -3.80 -6.15
N ALA A 263 6.11 -5.00 -6.31
CA ALA A 263 6.10 -5.66 -7.59
C ALA A 263 4.66 -6.01 -7.96
N LEU A 264 3.96 -5.04 -8.42
CA LEU A 264 2.77 -5.26 -9.21
C LEU A 264 3.27 -5.77 -10.56
N PHE A 265 2.74 -6.85 -10.96
CA PHE A 265 3.00 -7.64 -12.11
C PHE A 265 3.19 -6.83 -13.42
N ASN A 266 2.31 -5.87 -13.69
CA ASN A 266 2.34 -5.01 -14.88
C ASN A 266 3.44 -3.96 -14.87
N VAL A 267 4.18 -3.83 -13.78
CA VAL A 267 5.13 -2.74 -13.58
C VAL A 267 6.56 -3.19 -13.83
N THR A 268 6.82 -4.50 -13.69
CA THR A 268 8.14 -5.07 -13.91
C THR A 268 8.18 -5.72 -15.28
N SER A 269 8.54 -4.95 -16.29
CA SER A 269 8.81 -5.45 -17.62
C SER A 269 10.27 -5.88 -17.72
N LEU A 270 10.56 -6.97 -18.46
CA LEU A 270 11.89 -7.49 -18.67
C LEU A 270 12.24 -7.52 -20.17
N ALA A 271 13.54 -7.37 -20.46
CA ALA A 271 14.16 -7.72 -21.73
C ALA A 271 15.50 -8.41 -21.47
N TYR A 272 15.94 -9.26 -22.38
CA TYR A 272 17.15 -10.07 -22.21
C TYR A 272 18.10 -9.90 -23.39
N ASP A 273 19.34 -9.50 -23.08
CA ASP A 273 20.47 -9.50 -24.01
C ASP A 273 21.30 -10.77 -23.77
N GLU A 274 21.06 -11.77 -24.59
CA GLU A 274 21.75 -13.07 -24.52
C GLU A 274 23.22 -12.97 -24.88
N ASN A 275 23.63 -12.00 -25.72
CA ASN A 275 25.00 -11.86 -26.20
C ASN A 275 25.92 -11.25 -25.14
N ASN A 276 25.42 -10.28 -24.38
CA ASN A 276 26.21 -9.55 -23.38
C ASN A 276 25.82 -9.91 -21.93
N ASP A 277 24.95 -10.90 -21.74
CA ASP A 277 24.50 -11.39 -20.43
C ASP A 277 23.85 -10.32 -19.54
N PHE A 278 23.00 -9.46 -20.13
CA PHE A 278 22.25 -8.46 -19.38
C PHE A 278 20.74 -8.74 -19.35
N LEU A 279 20.15 -8.58 -18.17
CA LEU A 279 18.70 -8.41 -18.01
C LEU A 279 18.39 -6.93 -17.82
N PHE A 280 17.54 -6.38 -18.65
CA PHE A 280 16.96 -5.06 -18.46
C PHE A 280 15.60 -5.22 -17.81
N TYR A 281 15.27 -4.37 -16.85
CA TYR A 281 13.98 -4.44 -16.20
C TYR A 281 13.50 -3.07 -15.71
N THR A 282 12.19 -2.90 -15.72
CA THR A 282 11.55 -1.75 -15.10
C THR A 282 11.09 -2.08 -13.68
N THR A 283 10.98 -1.07 -12.83
CA THR A 283 10.49 -1.21 -11.48
C THR A 283 9.80 0.07 -11.01
N ASP A 284 8.74 -0.08 -10.23
CA ASP A 284 7.94 1.03 -9.70
C ASP A 284 8.68 1.75 -8.58
N ASN A 285 8.62 3.08 -8.57
CA ASN A 285 9.12 3.93 -7.50
C ASN A 285 7.98 4.72 -6.80
N SER A 286 6.73 4.23 -6.90
CA SER A 286 5.49 4.85 -6.39
C SER A 286 5.09 6.16 -7.06
N ALA A 287 5.85 6.65 -8.02
CA ALA A 287 5.53 7.82 -8.84
C ALA A 287 5.62 7.49 -10.33
N ASN A 288 6.74 6.91 -10.73
CA ASN A 288 7.05 6.52 -12.11
C ASN A 288 7.82 5.21 -12.11
N ARG A 289 8.11 4.69 -13.29
CA ARG A 289 8.98 3.51 -13.45
C ARG A 289 10.43 3.96 -13.61
N ASP A 290 11.35 3.17 -13.06
CA ASP A 290 12.79 3.29 -13.29
C ASP A 290 13.25 2.15 -14.19
N LEU A 291 14.27 2.37 -15.01
CA LEU A 291 14.92 1.36 -15.84
C LEU A 291 16.26 0.94 -15.22
N TYR A 292 16.45 -0.37 -15.06
CA TYR A 292 17.67 -0.98 -14.54
C TYR A 292 18.25 -1.99 -15.52
N SER A 293 19.57 -2.23 -15.41
CA SER A 293 20.25 -3.40 -15.96
C SER A 293 20.83 -4.27 -14.85
N TYR A 294 20.79 -5.59 -15.05
CA TYR A 294 21.40 -6.57 -14.16
C TYR A 294 22.37 -7.43 -15.00
N ASN A 295 23.65 -7.41 -14.64
CA ASN A 295 24.67 -8.24 -15.28
C ASN A 295 24.65 -9.65 -14.68
N LEU A 296 24.41 -10.66 -15.49
CA LEU A 296 24.27 -12.06 -15.07
C LEU A 296 25.60 -12.71 -14.67
N GLU A 297 26.73 -12.19 -15.13
CA GLU A 297 28.05 -12.72 -14.81
C GLU A 297 28.54 -12.28 -13.43
N ASN A 298 28.53 -10.97 -13.19
CA ASN A 298 29.10 -10.38 -11.97
C ASN A 298 28.05 -9.99 -10.92
N GLY A 299 26.76 -10.05 -11.25
CA GLY A 299 25.64 -9.69 -10.35
C GLY A 299 25.47 -8.19 -10.12
N GLN A 300 26.13 -7.34 -10.91
CA GLN A 300 25.98 -5.89 -10.79
C GLN A 300 24.61 -5.45 -11.24
N ASN A 301 23.94 -4.65 -10.40
CA ASN A 301 22.63 -4.05 -10.65
C ASN A 301 22.79 -2.54 -10.78
N THR A 302 22.48 -1.99 -11.95
CA THR A 302 22.74 -0.58 -12.29
C THR A 302 21.44 0.13 -12.66
N LEU A 303 21.15 1.28 -12.03
CA LEU A 303 20.10 2.20 -12.44
C LEU A 303 20.55 2.88 -13.76
N LEU A 304 19.80 2.68 -14.82
CA LEU A 304 20.07 3.27 -16.13
C LEU A 304 19.33 4.61 -16.28
N GLN A 305 18.05 4.62 -15.98
CA GLN A 305 17.25 5.84 -16.07
C GLN A 305 16.21 5.91 -14.95
N LYS A 306 16.23 7.01 -14.22
CA LYS A 306 15.20 7.33 -13.23
C LYS A 306 13.99 7.98 -13.90
N ASN A 307 12.79 7.64 -13.41
CA ASN A 307 11.52 8.16 -13.94
C ASN A 307 11.36 7.90 -15.45
N PHE A 308 11.71 6.72 -15.87
CA PHE A 308 11.67 6.29 -17.28
C PHE A 308 10.26 6.33 -17.89
N ARG A 309 9.22 6.13 -17.09
CA ARG A 309 7.79 6.17 -17.49
C ARG A 309 7.39 5.20 -18.58
N SER A 310 8.20 4.22 -18.89
CA SER A 310 7.99 3.27 -19.97
C SER A 310 7.99 1.85 -19.45
N GLY A 311 7.36 0.95 -20.19
CA GLY A 311 7.30 -0.48 -19.93
C GLY A 311 7.37 -1.26 -21.23
N ASP A 312 6.92 -2.53 -21.19
CA ASP A 312 6.84 -3.42 -22.36
C ASP A 312 8.15 -3.47 -23.14
N LEU A 313 9.26 -3.75 -22.40
CA LEU A 313 10.59 -3.74 -22.96
C LEU A 313 10.78 -4.87 -23.98
N ALA A 314 11.34 -4.55 -25.14
CA ALA A 314 11.85 -5.49 -26.13
C ALA A 314 13.31 -5.16 -26.49
N TYR A 315 14.12 -6.18 -26.73
CA TYR A 315 15.53 -6.01 -27.09
C TYR A 315 15.80 -6.45 -28.52
N ASN A 316 16.34 -5.56 -29.35
CA ASN A 316 16.76 -5.86 -30.68
C ASN A 316 18.17 -6.46 -30.68
N LYS A 317 18.28 -7.76 -30.94
CA LYS A 317 19.57 -8.48 -30.94
C LYS A 317 20.52 -8.00 -32.05
N LYS A 318 20.00 -7.43 -33.16
CA LYS A 318 20.79 -7.02 -34.32
C LYS A 318 21.53 -5.70 -34.11
N ASP A 319 20.85 -4.67 -33.61
CA ASP A 319 21.42 -3.35 -33.40
C ASP A 319 21.67 -3.03 -31.91
N GLN A 320 21.34 -3.96 -31.03
CA GLN A 320 21.49 -3.87 -29.59
C GLN A 320 20.72 -2.70 -28.95
N SER A 321 19.63 -2.26 -29.57
CA SER A 321 18.74 -1.24 -29.01
C SER A 321 17.66 -1.85 -28.11
N LEU A 322 17.19 -1.06 -27.12
CA LEU A 322 15.97 -1.35 -26.38
C LEU A 322 14.79 -0.60 -26.99
N TRP A 323 13.66 -1.26 -27.04
CA TRP A 323 12.38 -0.68 -27.44
C TRP A 323 11.43 -0.75 -26.25
N ALA A 324 10.55 0.24 -26.14
CA ALA A 324 9.60 0.31 -25.04
C ALA A 324 8.36 1.12 -25.41
N VAL A 325 7.31 1.01 -24.61
CA VAL A 325 6.13 1.87 -24.70
C VAL A 325 6.17 2.92 -23.60
N MET A 326 6.15 4.19 -24.00
CA MET A 326 6.05 5.33 -23.09
C MET A 326 4.60 5.79 -23.00
N HIS A 327 4.12 5.90 -21.75
CA HIS A 327 2.79 6.42 -21.46
C HIS A 327 2.90 7.85 -20.91
N MET A 328 2.43 8.81 -21.67
CA MET A 328 2.50 10.22 -21.27
C MET A 328 1.27 10.99 -21.76
N ASN A 329 0.60 11.68 -20.84
CA ASN A 329 -0.59 12.49 -21.11
C ASN A 329 -1.74 11.71 -21.80
N GLY A 330 -1.93 10.43 -21.47
CA GLY A 330 -2.96 9.58 -22.08
C GLY A 330 -2.64 9.09 -23.48
N ILE A 331 -1.43 9.34 -23.98
CA ILE A 331 -0.97 8.92 -25.31
C ILE A 331 0.13 7.87 -25.15
N ASN A 332 0.06 6.83 -25.95
CA ASN A 332 1.04 5.77 -26.00
C ASN A 332 2.00 5.96 -27.17
N THR A 333 3.28 5.87 -26.89
CA THR A 333 4.35 6.11 -27.86
C THR A 333 5.38 5.00 -27.79
N VAL A 334 5.66 4.37 -28.92
CA VAL A 334 6.79 3.45 -29.06
C VAL A 334 8.06 4.28 -29.13
N ILE A 335 9.01 3.94 -28.27
CA ILE A 335 10.32 4.60 -28.18
C ILE A 335 11.44 3.61 -28.42
N ARG A 336 12.56 4.10 -28.95
CA ARG A 336 13.81 3.35 -29.09
C ARG A 336 14.88 3.98 -28.24
N ILE A 337 15.64 3.16 -27.57
CA ILE A 337 16.80 3.54 -26.76
C ILE A 337 18.01 2.94 -27.48
N PRO A 338 18.96 3.79 -27.98
CA PRO A 338 20.10 3.30 -28.75
C PRO A 338 20.97 2.30 -27.98
N LYS A 339 21.85 1.65 -28.69
CA LYS A 339 22.76 0.61 -28.24
C LYS A 339 23.32 0.85 -26.84
N PHE A 340 23.18 -0.16 -25.98
CA PHE A 340 23.82 -0.22 -24.68
C PHE A 340 25.35 -0.31 -24.81
N ASN A 341 26.06 0.53 -24.09
CA ASN A 341 27.52 0.43 -23.95
C ASN A 341 27.86 -0.03 -22.53
N SER A 342 28.41 -1.21 -22.40
CA SER A 342 28.82 -1.80 -21.12
C SER A 342 29.94 -1.01 -20.41
N GLU A 343 30.76 -0.23 -21.16
CA GLU A 343 31.85 0.56 -20.58
C GLU A 343 31.38 1.86 -19.95
N ASN A 344 30.29 2.46 -20.47
CA ASN A 344 29.68 3.65 -19.86
C ASN A 344 28.14 3.62 -19.94
N PRO A 345 27.49 2.79 -19.12
CA PRO A 345 26.05 2.58 -19.19
C PRO A 345 25.24 3.86 -18.96
N ASN A 346 25.72 4.80 -18.16
CA ASN A 346 25.00 6.05 -17.86
C ASN A 346 24.91 7.01 -19.04
N GLN A 347 25.77 6.87 -20.06
CA GLN A 347 25.81 7.77 -21.18
C GLN A 347 24.77 7.43 -22.26
N TYR A 348 24.34 6.16 -22.36
CA TYR A 348 23.48 5.68 -23.45
C TYR A 348 21.99 5.66 -23.14
N TYR A 349 21.59 5.64 -21.87
CA TYR A 349 20.19 5.51 -21.50
C TYR A 349 19.51 6.82 -21.08
N SER A 350 20.20 7.94 -21.21
CA SER A 350 19.62 9.27 -21.03
C SER A 350 18.87 9.77 -22.29
N VAL A 351 19.09 9.11 -23.42
CA VAL A 351 18.55 9.52 -24.73
C VAL A 351 17.65 8.41 -25.26
N TRP A 352 16.38 8.70 -25.41
CA TRP A 352 15.42 7.88 -26.12
C TRP A 352 14.89 8.63 -27.35
N GLU A 353 14.51 7.89 -28.37
CA GLU A 353 13.99 8.40 -29.63
C GLU A 353 12.51 8.06 -29.71
N GLN A 354 11.67 9.05 -29.97
CA GLN A 354 10.26 8.83 -30.28
C GLN A 354 10.15 8.25 -31.68
N LYS A 355 9.45 7.12 -31.81
CA LYS A 355 9.30 6.41 -33.07
C LYS A 355 7.87 6.44 -33.58
N TYR A 356 6.92 5.86 -32.84
CA TYR A 356 5.54 5.80 -33.26
C TYR A 356 4.62 6.21 -32.12
N THR A 357 3.78 7.20 -32.35
CA THR A 357 2.75 7.65 -31.41
C THR A 357 1.38 7.22 -31.92
N LEU A 358 0.67 6.45 -31.10
CA LEU A 358 -0.66 5.98 -31.44
C LEU A 358 -1.68 7.12 -31.31
N PRO A 359 -2.82 7.02 -32.05
CA PRO A 359 -3.95 7.91 -31.84
C PRO A 359 -4.45 7.84 -30.38
N TYR A 360 -5.08 8.91 -29.91
CA TYR A 360 -5.73 8.94 -28.60
C TYR A 360 -6.75 7.80 -28.46
N GLY A 361 -6.77 7.16 -27.31
CA GLY A 361 -7.66 6.03 -27.00
C GLY A 361 -7.16 4.68 -27.53
N HIS A 362 -6.05 4.64 -28.26
CA HIS A 362 -5.40 3.40 -28.65
C HIS A 362 -4.26 3.08 -27.70
N ASP A 363 -4.07 1.81 -27.41
CA ASP A 363 -2.99 1.30 -26.56
C ASP A 363 -2.13 0.30 -27.32
N ILE A 364 -0.83 0.25 -27.01
CA ILE A 364 0.12 -0.74 -27.54
C ILE A 364 0.92 -1.31 -26.38
N PHE A 365 1.10 -2.61 -26.35
CA PHE A 365 1.77 -3.29 -25.25
C PHE A 365 2.34 -4.64 -25.70
N ASP A 366 3.06 -5.33 -24.79
CA ASP A 366 3.66 -6.66 -25.03
C ASP A 366 4.52 -6.72 -26.32
N LEU A 367 5.49 -5.80 -26.43
CA LEU A 367 6.40 -5.73 -27.56
C LEU A 367 7.34 -6.94 -27.60
N ASP A 368 7.64 -7.43 -28.83
CA ASP A 368 8.75 -8.33 -29.09
C ASP A 368 9.36 -8.04 -30.47
N ILE A 369 10.64 -8.34 -30.63
CA ILE A 369 11.37 -8.08 -31.90
C ILE A 369 11.87 -9.38 -32.47
N SER A 370 11.67 -9.58 -33.81
CA SER A 370 12.13 -10.75 -34.54
C SER A 370 13.65 -10.94 -34.40
N PRO A 371 14.15 -12.19 -34.43
CA PRO A 371 15.59 -12.47 -34.29
C PRO A 371 16.49 -11.76 -35.30
N ASP A 372 15.96 -11.49 -36.50
CA ASP A 372 16.66 -10.77 -37.56
C ASP A 372 16.59 -9.23 -37.37
N GLY A 373 15.83 -8.75 -36.37
CA GLY A 373 15.67 -7.32 -36.06
C GLY A 373 14.87 -6.52 -37.09
N THR A 374 14.03 -7.18 -37.90
CA THR A 374 13.26 -6.52 -39.00
C THR A 374 11.80 -6.30 -38.67
N LYS A 375 11.22 -7.08 -37.75
CA LYS A 375 9.81 -7.05 -37.37
C LYS A 375 9.62 -6.77 -35.90
N LEU A 376 8.53 -6.06 -35.56
CA LEU A 376 8.05 -5.82 -34.19
C LEU A 376 6.66 -6.43 -34.05
N SER A 377 6.46 -7.38 -33.16
CA SER A 377 5.12 -7.81 -32.75
C SER A 377 4.63 -6.95 -31.59
N ALA A 378 3.34 -6.65 -31.57
CA ALA A 378 2.70 -5.92 -30.48
C ALA A 378 1.22 -6.28 -30.38
N ALA A 379 0.72 -6.27 -29.13
CA ALA A 379 -0.70 -6.21 -28.85
C ALA A 379 -1.17 -4.76 -28.97
N VAL A 380 -2.31 -4.54 -29.64
CA VAL A 380 -2.90 -3.21 -29.83
C VAL A 380 -4.35 -3.24 -29.40
N ALA A 381 -4.77 -2.27 -28.59
CA ALA A 381 -6.16 -2.09 -28.21
C ALA A 381 -6.70 -0.80 -28.80
N ASP A 382 -7.94 -0.83 -29.33
CA ASP A 382 -8.66 0.36 -29.72
C ASP A 382 -9.57 0.87 -28.59
N TYR A 383 -10.12 2.06 -28.74
CA TYR A 383 -10.98 2.63 -27.70
C TYR A 383 -12.39 2.00 -27.63
N PHE A 384 -12.76 1.17 -28.61
CA PHE A 384 -13.98 0.36 -28.56
C PHE A 384 -13.82 -0.95 -27.78
N GLY A 385 -12.58 -1.34 -27.50
CA GLY A 385 -12.26 -2.52 -26.73
C GLY A 385 -11.79 -3.70 -27.54
N ASN A 386 -11.65 -3.56 -28.86
CA ASN A 386 -11.08 -4.62 -29.66
C ASN A 386 -9.57 -4.72 -29.42
N GLN A 387 -9.06 -5.95 -29.43
CA GLN A 387 -7.67 -6.30 -29.15
C GLN A 387 -7.08 -7.00 -30.36
N TYR A 388 -6.01 -6.46 -30.88
CA TYR A 388 -5.36 -6.96 -32.07
C TYR A 388 -3.94 -7.43 -31.76
N LEU A 389 -3.50 -8.48 -32.44
CA LEU A 389 -2.08 -8.81 -32.56
C LEU A 389 -1.60 -8.29 -33.90
N ASN A 390 -0.62 -7.42 -33.93
CA ASN A 390 -0.05 -6.81 -35.11
C ASN A 390 1.43 -7.13 -35.23
N ILE A 391 1.90 -7.29 -36.47
CA ILE A 391 3.32 -7.38 -36.84
C ILE A 391 3.67 -6.15 -37.68
N TYR A 392 4.55 -5.31 -37.16
CA TYR A 392 5.03 -4.09 -37.79
C TYR A 392 6.36 -4.33 -38.53
N ASP A 393 6.55 -3.69 -39.65
CA ASP A 393 7.87 -3.53 -40.25
C ASP A 393 8.66 -2.51 -39.43
N LEU A 394 9.73 -2.96 -38.75
CA LEU A 394 10.49 -2.12 -37.85
C LEU A 394 11.16 -0.94 -38.60
N ALA A 395 11.57 -1.12 -39.82
CA ALA A 395 12.15 -0.05 -40.66
C ALA A 395 11.13 1.06 -40.95
N SER A 396 9.83 0.74 -41.08
CA SER A 396 8.77 1.74 -41.29
C SER A 396 8.51 2.56 -40.01
N ILE A 397 8.66 1.96 -38.81
CA ILE A 397 8.55 2.66 -37.55
C ILE A 397 9.80 3.52 -37.25
N ASP A 398 10.98 3.05 -37.64
CA ASP A 398 12.25 3.74 -37.39
C ASP A 398 12.42 5.00 -38.28
N ASN A 399 11.82 5.00 -39.50
CA ASN A 399 11.76 6.14 -40.38
C ASN A 399 10.60 7.08 -39.98
N VAL A 400 10.91 8.32 -39.66
CA VAL A 400 10.02 9.34 -39.08
C VAL A 400 8.80 9.76 -39.95
N ASP A 401 8.57 9.12 -41.11
CA ASP A 401 7.44 9.43 -41.99
C ASP A 401 6.15 8.76 -41.49
N LYS A 402 5.40 9.47 -40.66
CA LYS A 402 4.23 8.99 -39.91
C LYS A 402 3.07 8.47 -40.78
N GLU A 403 3.05 8.79 -42.07
CA GLU A 403 1.96 8.42 -43.01
C GLU A 403 2.09 7.01 -43.60
N ASN A 404 3.25 6.34 -43.41
CA ASN A 404 3.57 5.09 -44.09
C ASN A 404 4.01 3.93 -43.17
N ILE A 405 3.46 3.85 -41.95
CA ILE A 405 3.74 2.72 -41.05
C ILE A 405 3.11 1.46 -41.64
N LYS A 406 3.94 0.45 -41.93
CA LYS A 406 3.52 -0.83 -42.47
C LYS A 406 3.36 -1.85 -41.37
N PHE A 407 2.20 -2.46 -41.29
CA PHE A 407 1.93 -3.56 -40.38
C PHE A 407 0.94 -4.55 -41.00
N ASP A 408 1.01 -5.78 -40.56
CA ASP A 408 0.04 -6.82 -40.80
C ASP A 408 -0.79 -7.02 -39.53
N GLU A 409 -2.12 -6.89 -39.63
CA GLU A 409 -3.03 -7.34 -38.60
C GLU A 409 -3.09 -8.86 -38.66
N VAL A 410 -2.54 -9.51 -37.65
CA VAL A 410 -2.46 -10.96 -37.57
C VAL A 410 -3.81 -11.56 -37.22
N PHE A 411 -4.42 -11.04 -36.17
CA PHE A 411 -5.68 -11.54 -35.63
C PHE A 411 -6.37 -10.54 -34.72
N ASN A 412 -7.69 -10.46 -34.85
CA ASN A 412 -8.55 -9.72 -33.92
C ASN A 412 -9.05 -10.67 -32.81
N PHE A 413 -8.54 -10.49 -31.61
CA PHE A 413 -8.95 -11.25 -30.44
C PHE A 413 -10.24 -10.73 -29.78
N GLU A 414 -10.95 -9.82 -30.45
CA GLU A 414 -12.14 -9.16 -29.91
C GLU A 414 -11.85 -8.46 -28.56
N VAL A 415 -12.56 -8.82 -27.51
CA VAL A 415 -12.34 -8.28 -26.15
C VAL A 415 -11.27 -9.04 -25.35
N ALA A 416 -10.74 -10.13 -25.86
CA ALA A 416 -9.69 -10.91 -25.21
C ALA A 416 -8.30 -10.37 -25.59
N SER A 417 -7.46 -10.09 -24.60
CA SER A 417 -6.13 -9.57 -24.87
C SER A 417 -5.18 -10.64 -25.40
N PRO A 418 -4.47 -10.39 -26.52
CA PRO A 418 -3.28 -11.17 -26.85
C PRO A 418 -2.17 -10.80 -25.89
N GLN A 419 -1.51 -11.81 -25.31
CA GLN A 419 -0.54 -11.60 -24.26
C GLN A 419 0.77 -12.28 -24.57
N THR A 420 1.87 -11.54 -24.43
CA THR A 420 3.25 -12.04 -24.51
C THR A 420 3.55 -12.86 -25.76
N PHE A 421 3.06 -12.42 -26.93
CA PHE A 421 3.41 -13.03 -28.20
C PHE A 421 4.85 -12.74 -28.57
N LYS A 422 5.71 -13.77 -28.53
CA LYS A 422 7.15 -13.68 -28.82
C LYS A 422 7.52 -14.52 -30.02
N PHE A 423 8.46 -13.98 -30.81
CA PHE A 423 9.05 -14.72 -31.91
C PHE A 423 9.83 -15.94 -31.41
N THR A 424 9.70 -17.05 -32.13
CA THR A 424 10.60 -18.19 -31.96
C THR A 424 12.03 -17.83 -32.42
N ASP A 425 13.05 -18.58 -31.95
CA ASP A 425 14.46 -18.29 -32.27
C ASP A 425 14.75 -18.34 -33.78
N ASP A 426 13.98 -19.10 -34.56
CA ASP A 426 14.07 -19.17 -36.03
C ASP A 426 13.23 -18.11 -36.74
N GLY A 427 12.48 -17.30 -36.01
CA GLY A 427 11.63 -16.23 -36.54
C GLY A 427 10.39 -16.68 -37.31
N LYS A 428 10.09 -17.99 -37.33
CA LYS A 428 8.99 -18.53 -38.12
C LYS A 428 7.62 -18.40 -37.46
N PHE A 429 7.59 -18.40 -36.13
CA PHE A 429 6.35 -18.37 -35.40
C PHE A 429 6.38 -17.26 -34.34
N LEU A 430 5.18 -16.76 -33.97
CA LEU A 430 4.88 -16.05 -32.74
C LEU A 430 4.12 -17.00 -31.79
N ILE A 431 4.54 -17.08 -30.53
CA ILE A 431 3.87 -17.91 -29.52
C ILE A 431 3.47 -17.00 -28.36
N GLY A 432 2.20 -17.03 -28.00
CA GLY A 432 1.64 -16.23 -26.91
C GLY A 432 0.44 -16.89 -26.24
N SER A 433 -0.23 -16.18 -25.38
CA SER A 433 -1.45 -16.67 -24.71
C SER A 433 -2.60 -15.67 -24.84
N SER A 434 -3.82 -16.16 -24.82
CA SER A 434 -5.03 -15.33 -24.81
C SER A 434 -6.21 -16.07 -24.20
N PHE A 435 -7.15 -15.29 -23.63
CA PHE A 435 -8.45 -15.79 -23.20
C PHE A 435 -9.50 -15.88 -24.32
N TYR A 436 -9.12 -15.85 -25.56
CA TYR A 436 -10.04 -15.83 -26.72
C TYR A 436 -11.05 -17.00 -26.71
N SER A 437 -10.63 -18.17 -26.23
CA SER A 437 -11.50 -19.34 -26.02
C SER A 437 -12.25 -19.33 -24.66
N GLY A 438 -12.22 -18.22 -23.90
CA GLY A 438 -12.79 -18.12 -22.55
C GLY A 438 -11.85 -18.59 -21.44
N VAL A 439 -10.81 -19.34 -21.79
CA VAL A 439 -9.73 -19.77 -20.88
C VAL A 439 -8.41 -19.33 -21.50
N SER A 440 -7.43 -18.95 -20.68
CA SER A 440 -6.11 -18.60 -21.18
C SER A 440 -5.42 -19.82 -21.77
N ASN A 441 -5.40 -19.88 -23.08
CA ASN A 441 -4.72 -20.92 -23.86
C ASN A 441 -3.52 -20.36 -24.61
N ILE A 442 -2.60 -21.24 -25.01
CA ILE A 442 -1.44 -20.91 -25.82
C ILE A 442 -1.87 -20.93 -27.29
N PHE A 443 -1.45 -19.89 -28.02
CA PHE A 443 -1.65 -19.74 -29.46
C PHE A 443 -0.30 -19.63 -30.15
N ARG A 444 -0.20 -20.14 -31.34
CA ARG A 444 0.94 -20.04 -32.26
C ARG A 444 0.49 -19.44 -33.58
N VAL A 445 1.23 -18.45 -34.08
CA VAL A 445 1.00 -17.79 -35.36
C VAL A 445 2.18 -18.05 -36.27
N ASN A 446 1.93 -18.50 -37.48
CA ASN A 446 2.94 -18.57 -38.53
C ASN A 446 3.18 -17.16 -39.10
N VAL A 447 4.40 -16.65 -39.00
CA VAL A 447 4.75 -15.26 -39.39
C VAL A 447 4.66 -15.01 -40.90
N GLU A 448 4.73 -16.07 -41.74
CA GLU A 448 4.73 -15.94 -43.21
C GLU A 448 3.30 -15.89 -43.78
N ASN A 449 2.42 -16.80 -43.32
CA ASN A 449 1.06 -16.91 -43.87
C ASN A 449 -0.03 -16.43 -42.89
N LEU A 450 0.36 -15.98 -41.68
CA LEU A 450 -0.50 -15.47 -40.61
C LEU A 450 -1.56 -16.47 -40.09
N GLU A 451 -1.38 -17.76 -40.36
CA GLU A 451 -2.25 -18.79 -39.79
C GLU A 451 -2.05 -18.93 -38.27
N ILE A 452 -3.18 -19.01 -37.58
CA ILE A 452 -3.19 -19.16 -36.12
C ILE A 452 -3.62 -20.57 -35.70
N GLU A 453 -2.90 -21.17 -34.78
CA GLU A 453 -3.17 -22.50 -34.24
C GLU A 453 -3.32 -22.40 -32.71
N VAL A 454 -4.19 -23.22 -32.13
CA VAL A 454 -4.32 -23.37 -30.68
C VAL A 454 -3.40 -24.49 -30.23
N MET A 455 -2.54 -24.20 -29.24
CA MET A 455 -1.49 -25.12 -28.78
C MET A 455 -1.83 -25.78 -27.43
N SER A 456 -2.93 -25.40 -26.80
CA SER A 456 -3.31 -25.96 -25.52
C SER A 456 -4.82 -25.90 -25.27
N ASN A 457 -5.32 -26.85 -24.49
CA ASN A 457 -6.64 -26.82 -23.87
C ASN A 457 -6.46 -26.89 -22.34
N ALA A 458 -6.57 -25.74 -21.67
CA ALA A 458 -6.30 -25.58 -20.24
C ALA A 458 -7.59 -25.57 -19.40
N ILE A 459 -7.55 -26.13 -18.19
CA ILE A 459 -8.65 -25.98 -17.23
C ILE A 459 -8.54 -24.66 -16.49
N THR A 460 -7.33 -24.28 -16.04
CA THR A 460 -7.11 -23.02 -15.30
C THR A 460 -6.60 -21.91 -16.20
N GLY A 461 -5.48 -22.12 -16.84
CA GLY A 461 -4.89 -21.24 -17.83
C GLY A 461 -3.39 -21.37 -17.91
N TYR A 462 -2.82 -21.19 -19.11
CA TYR A 462 -1.39 -21.12 -19.38
C TYR A 462 -1.01 -19.71 -19.83
N PHE A 463 0.17 -19.27 -19.39
CA PHE A 463 0.63 -17.88 -19.55
C PHE A 463 2.11 -17.83 -19.88
N ARG A 464 2.51 -16.86 -20.69
CA ARG A 464 3.90 -16.57 -21.05
C ARG A 464 4.64 -17.78 -21.61
N PRO A 465 4.11 -18.39 -22.67
CA PRO A 465 4.74 -19.56 -23.28
C PRO A 465 6.08 -19.16 -23.92
N ILE A 466 7.06 -20.06 -23.79
CA ILE A 466 8.38 -19.93 -24.40
C ILE A 466 8.76 -21.30 -24.97
N GLN A 467 9.13 -21.36 -26.24
CA GLN A 467 9.65 -22.60 -26.83
C GLN A 467 11.01 -22.95 -26.22
N ILE A 468 11.14 -24.17 -25.67
CA ILE A 468 12.41 -24.68 -25.13
C ILE A 468 13.14 -25.48 -26.22
N ASP A 469 12.41 -26.38 -26.86
CA ASP A 469 12.90 -27.25 -27.93
C ASP A 469 11.76 -27.59 -28.94
N SER A 470 12.00 -28.52 -29.86
CA SER A 470 11.00 -28.93 -30.86
C SER A 470 9.72 -29.50 -30.23
N ASP A 471 9.83 -30.13 -29.07
CA ASP A 471 8.78 -30.98 -28.49
C ASP A 471 8.09 -30.32 -27.30
N ARG A 472 8.72 -29.31 -26.70
CA ARG A 472 8.28 -28.74 -25.43
C ARG A 472 8.29 -27.22 -25.43
N MET A 473 7.28 -26.65 -24.74
CA MET A 473 7.21 -25.25 -24.34
C MET A 473 7.26 -25.15 -22.83
N PHE A 474 7.92 -24.11 -22.32
CA PHE A 474 7.78 -23.61 -20.97
C PHE A 474 6.60 -22.68 -20.90
N CYS A 475 5.83 -22.72 -19.82
CA CYS A 475 4.83 -21.70 -19.51
C CYS A 475 4.55 -21.67 -18.00
N PHE A 476 3.73 -20.72 -17.59
CA PHE A 476 3.20 -20.68 -16.23
C PHE A 476 1.75 -21.16 -16.23
N ARG A 477 1.44 -22.19 -15.42
CA ARG A 477 0.06 -22.56 -15.13
C ARG A 477 -0.47 -21.74 -13.96
N TYR A 478 -1.67 -21.20 -14.10
CA TYR A 478 -2.35 -20.52 -13.01
C TYR A 478 -2.84 -21.50 -11.95
N THR A 479 -2.57 -21.18 -10.68
CA THR A 479 -3.02 -21.92 -9.48
C THR A 479 -3.61 -20.96 -8.45
N SER A 480 -4.29 -21.47 -7.44
CA SER A 480 -4.85 -20.64 -6.35
C SER A 480 -3.80 -19.86 -5.56
N ASP A 481 -2.54 -20.30 -5.56
CA ASP A 481 -1.41 -19.66 -4.88
C ASP A 481 -0.55 -18.79 -5.83
N GLY A 482 -0.93 -18.70 -7.10
CA GLY A 482 -0.24 -17.95 -8.15
C GLY A 482 0.28 -18.83 -9.29
N PHE A 483 1.33 -18.38 -9.95
CA PHE A 483 1.86 -18.99 -11.16
C PHE A 483 2.87 -20.09 -10.86
N ALA A 484 2.61 -21.31 -11.36
CA ALA A 484 3.48 -22.47 -11.26
C ALA A 484 4.23 -22.70 -12.57
N PRO A 485 5.58 -22.83 -12.58
CA PRO A 485 6.34 -23.09 -13.78
C PRO A 485 6.14 -24.55 -14.23
N VAL A 486 5.74 -24.73 -15.48
CA VAL A 486 5.45 -26.04 -16.10
C VAL A 486 6.04 -26.15 -17.50
N THR A 487 6.12 -27.37 -18.01
CA THR A 487 6.31 -27.64 -19.43
C THR A 487 5.05 -28.28 -20.01
N VAL A 488 4.72 -27.92 -21.25
CA VAL A 488 3.64 -28.49 -22.06
C VAL A 488 4.16 -28.94 -23.41
N PRO A 489 3.47 -29.85 -24.13
CA PRO A 489 3.83 -30.23 -25.50
C PRO A 489 3.84 -29.02 -26.44
N ASN A 490 4.73 -29.05 -27.45
CA ASN A 490 4.77 -28.04 -28.54
C ASN A 490 4.06 -28.57 -29.79
N SER A 491 2.78 -28.92 -29.65
CA SER A 491 1.95 -29.42 -30.74
C SER A 491 0.55 -28.79 -30.68
N PRO A 492 -0.06 -28.50 -31.85
CA PRO A 492 -1.44 -28.02 -31.89
C PRO A 492 -2.42 -29.00 -31.27
N VAL A 493 -3.53 -28.48 -30.74
CA VAL A 493 -4.66 -29.27 -30.25
C VAL A 493 -5.84 -29.14 -31.20
N ASP A 494 -6.59 -30.23 -31.41
CA ASP A 494 -7.67 -30.25 -32.40
C ASP A 494 -8.89 -29.45 -31.98
N ASN A 495 -9.21 -29.44 -30.68
CA ASN A 495 -10.39 -28.81 -30.13
C ASN A 495 -10.13 -28.18 -28.74
N VAL A 496 -10.79 -27.06 -28.49
CA VAL A 496 -10.87 -26.43 -27.16
C VAL A 496 -12.32 -26.22 -26.78
N SER A 497 -12.64 -26.50 -25.54
CA SER A 497 -13.98 -26.27 -25.00
C SER A 497 -14.13 -24.84 -24.47
N SER A 498 -15.34 -24.33 -24.51
CA SER A 498 -15.70 -23.02 -23.98
C SER A 498 -16.27 -23.11 -22.57
N ILE A 499 -16.33 -21.97 -21.89
CA ILE A 499 -16.97 -21.82 -20.57
C ILE A 499 -18.17 -20.87 -20.66
N GLU A 500 -19.04 -20.95 -19.67
CA GLU A 500 -20.07 -19.96 -19.47
C GLU A 500 -19.57 -18.88 -18.50
N PHE A 501 -19.94 -17.63 -18.79
CA PHE A 501 -19.65 -16.46 -17.94
C PHE A 501 -20.89 -16.11 -17.11
N LEU A 502 -20.71 -15.91 -15.80
CA LEU A 502 -21.83 -15.51 -14.94
C LEU A 502 -22.44 -14.19 -15.38
N GLY A 503 -21.62 -13.24 -15.83
CA GLY A 503 -22.11 -11.96 -16.35
C GLY A 503 -23.02 -12.12 -17.58
N ASN A 504 -22.69 -13.03 -18.50
CA ASN A 504 -23.53 -13.35 -19.66
C ASN A 504 -24.89 -13.94 -19.24
N LYS A 505 -24.89 -14.91 -18.31
CA LYS A 505 -26.13 -15.44 -17.72
C LYS A 505 -26.94 -14.35 -17.05
N THR A 506 -26.28 -13.43 -16.37
CA THR A 506 -26.96 -12.31 -15.67
C THR A 506 -27.63 -11.36 -16.66
N VAL A 507 -26.94 -10.97 -17.73
CA VAL A 507 -27.51 -10.12 -18.80
C VAL A 507 -28.65 -10.80 -19.56
N GLN A 508 -28.54 -12.09 -19.82
CA GLN A 508 -29.60 -12.87 -20.48
C GLN A 508 -30.88 -12.90 -19.60
N LYS A 509 -30.71 -13.08 -18.29
CA LYS A 509 -31.84 -13.11 -17.32
C LYS A 509 -32.38 -11.70 -17.06
N HIS A 510 -31.52 -10.68 -17.06
CA HIS A 510 -31.84 -9.28 -16.76
C HIS A 510 -31.35 -8.33 -17.87
N PRO A 511 -32.02 -8.25 -19.03
CA PRO A 511 -31.57 -7.43 -20.17
C PRO A 511 -31.49 -5.92 -19.87
N VAL A 512 -32.08 -5.46 -18.78
CA VAL A 512 -32.04 -4.07 -18.31
C VAL A 512 -30.59 -3.59 -18.10
N LEU A 513 -29.64 -4.48 -17.80
CA LEU A 513 -28.23 -4.14 -17.65
C LEU A 513 -27.62 -3.55 -18.94
N LYS A 514 -28.11 -3.93 -20.11
CA LYS A 514 -27.67 -3.34 -21.39
C LYS A 514 -28.03 -1.85 -21.51
N SER A 515 -29.10 -1.42 -20.85
CA SER A 515 -29.51 -0.01 -20.86
C SER A 515 -28.69 0.88 -19.93
N TRP A 516 -27.80 0.31 -19.10
CA TRP A 516 -26.91 1.07 -18.26
C TRP A 516 -25.68 1.61 -18.99
N LYS A 517 -25.46 1.18 -20.25
CA LYS A 517 -24.38 1.67 -21.08
C LYS A 517 -24.43 3.19 -21.19
N THR A 518 -23.30 3.82 -20.92
CA THR A 518 -23.06 5.24 -21.16
C THR A 518 -22.20 5.39 -22.43
N GLU A 519 -22.40 6.47 -23.15
CA GLU A 519 -21.58 6.76 -24.32
C GLU A 519 -20.26 7.40 -23.90
N ILE A 520 -19.19 7.05 -24.62
CA ILE A 520 -17.89 7.73 -24.48
C ILE A 520 -18.07 9.15 -25.03
N PRO A 521 -17.71 10.20 -24.25
CA PRO A 521 -17.80 11.57 -24.72
C PRO A 521 -16.96 11.74 -25.99
N THR A 522 -17.59 12.20 -27.05
CA THR A 522 -16.95 12.54 -28.32
C THR A 522 -16.79 14.05 -28.45
N GLU A 523 -16.02 14.52 -29.43
CA GLU A 523 -15.83 15.94 -29.69
C GLU A 523 -17.18 16.64 -29.89
N SER A 524 -18.12 16.01 -30.59
CA SER A 524 -19.48 16.51 -30.78
C SER A 524 -20.30 16.65 -29.50
N THR A 525 -19.94 15.95 -28.43
CA THR A 525 -20.60 16.10 -27.10
C THR A 525 -20.34 17.48 -26.51
N PHE A 526 -19.23 18.10 -26.87
CA PHE A 526 -18.83 19.43 -26.42
C PHE A 526 -19.20 20.54 -27.41
N GLU A 527 -19.53 20.20 -28.67
CA GLU A 527 -20.00 21.15 -29.67
C GLU A 527 -21.34 21.75 -29.26
N GLY A 528 -21.41 23.05 -29.19
CA GLY A 528 -22.64 23.78 -28.78
C GLY A 528 -22.83 23.98 -27.28
N ASN A 529 -22.00 23.41 -26.43
CA ASN A 529 -21.96 23.72 -25.01
C ASN A 529 -20.84 24.74 -24.75
N GLU A 530 -21.17 25.99 -24.48
CA GLU A 530 -20.22 26.95 -23.96
C GLU A 530 -19.74 26.47 -22.58
N ILE A 531 -18.55 25.89 -22.54
CA ILE A 531 -17.89 25.58 -21.28
C ILE A 531 -17.40 26.91 -20.71
N ASN A 532 -18.13 27.44 -19.74
CA ASN A 532 -17.68 28.61 -18.97
C ASN A 532 -16.46 28.19 -18.12
N SER A 533 -15.28 28.23 -18.73
CA SER A 533 -14.03 28.00 -18.02
C SER A 533 -13.51 29.31 -17.43
N LYS A 534 -13.09 29.28 -16.17
CA LYS A 534 -12.35 30.36 -15.54
C LYS A 534 -10.93 29.90 -15.25
N GLU A 535 -10.00 30.44 -15.97
CA GLU A 535 -8.59 30.18 -15.76
C GLU A 535 -7.99 31.13 -14.72
N GLY A 536 -7.06 30.63 -13.92
CA GLY A 536 -6.38 31.43 -12.93
C GLY A 536 -5.60 30.59 -11.92
N TYR A 537 -4.80 31.28 -11.10
CA TYR A 537 -4.09 30.62 -9.99
C TYR A 537 -5.06 30.27 -8.87
N TYR A 538 -5.05 29.01 -8.44
CA TYR A 538 -5.80 28.56 -7.27
C TYR A 538 -5.28 29.26 -5.99
N GLN A 539 -6.18 29.98 -5.28
CA GLN A 539 -5.87 30.71 -4.06
C GLN A 539 -6.46 29.99 -2.85
N SER A 540 -5.75 28.95 -2.36
CA SER A 540 -6.20 28.07 -1.27
C SER A 540 -6.67 28.82 -0.02
N SER A 541 -5.96 29.92 0.36
CA SER A 541 -6.36 30.72 1.54
C SER A 541 -7.73 31.41 1.42
N LYS A 542 -8.17 31.71 0.20
CA LYS A 542 -9.50 32.33 -0.05
C LYS A 542 -10.63 31.29 -0.18
N GLN A 543 -10.26 30.03 -0.33
CA GLN A 543 -11.20 28.92 -0.51
C GLN A 543 -11.40 28.11 0.77
N MET A 544 -10.83 28.53 1.88
CA MET A 544 -11.02 27.88 3.18
C MET A 544 -12.45 28.09 3.65
N THR A 545 -13.15 26.99 3.93
CA THR A 545 -14.52 26.97 4.44
C THR A 545 -14.59 26.06 5.66
N LEU A 546 -15.64 26.22 6.47
CA LEU A 546 -15.92 25.28 7.55
C LEU A 546 -16.16 23.88 6.94
N ASN A 547 -15.30 22.93 7.31
CA ASN A 547 -15.41 21.56 6.87
C ASN A 547 -16.31 20.74 7.82
N TYR A 548 -16.11 20.91 9.13
CA TYR A 548 -16.97 20.37 10.19
C TYR A 548 -16.68 21.01 11.54
N ALA A 549 -17.64 20.87 12.46
CA ALA A 549 -17.49 21.22 13.86
C ALA A 549 -18.25 20.23 14.76
N TYR A 550 -17.65 19.78 15.86
CA TYR A 550 -18.27 18.78 16.73
C TYR A 550 -17.83 18.91 18.19
N PRO A 551 -18.66 18.44 19.16
CA PRO A 551 -18.33 18.41 20.56
C PRO A 551 -17.20 17.40 20.85
N ILE A 552 -16.28 17.79 21.73
CA ILE A 552 -15.16 16.95 22.18
C ILE A 552 -15.21 16.74 23.69
N VAL A 553 -14.63 15.61 24.11
CA VAL A 553 -14.34 15.30 25.51
C VAL A 553 -12.82 15.24 25.66
N VAL A 554 -12.29 15.87 26.68
CA VAL A 554 -10.85 15.97 26.96
C VAL A 554 -10.54 15.58 28.40
N GLY A 555 -9.32 15.15 28.65
CA GLY A 555 -8.77 14.97 29.99
C GLY A 555 -7.81 16.10 30.31
N TYR A 556 -7.89 16.60 31.53
CA TYR A 556 -6.95 17.56 32.08
C TYR A 556 -6.71 17.32 33.56
N LYS A 557 -5.49 16.89 33.91
CA LYS A 557 -5.04 16.64 35.28
C LYS A 557 -6.07 15.89 36.13
N ASN A 558 -6.49 14.70 35.69
CA ASN A 558 -7.48 13.82 36.35
C ASN A 558 -8.92 14.34 36.35
N ASN A 559 -9.24 15.37 35.61
CA ASN A 559 -10.60 15.89 35.44
C ASN A 559 -11.06 15.72 34.02
N VAL A 560 -12.38 15.62 33.84
CA VAL A 560 -13.03 15.50 32.54
C VAL A 560 -13.49 16.89 32.09
N GLY A 561 -13.12 17.26 30.87
CA GLY A 561 -13.57 18.50 30.24
C GLY A 561 -14.41 18.21 28.98
N VAL A 562 -15.25 19.19 28.64
CA VAL A 562 -16.03 19.18 27.42
C VAL A 562 -15.78 20.44 26.62
N GLY A 563 -15.87 20.33 25.32
CA GLY A 563 -15.60 21.46 24.44
C GLY A 563 -16.10 21.25 23.03
N TYR A 564 -15.57 22.02 22.12
CA TYR A 564 -15.93 21.98 20.72
C TYR A 564 -14.66 22.12 19.85
N ARG A 565 -14.61 21.37 18.74
CA ARG A 565 -13.57 21.43 17.72
C ARG A 565 -14.18 21.93 16.43
N PHE A 566 -13.44 22.78 15.73
CA PHE A 566 -13.75 23.35 14.42
C PHE A 566 -12.64 23.02 13.44
N ASN A 567 -12.98 22.58 12.25
CA ASN A 567 -12.03 22.34 11.17
C ASN A 567 -12.43 23.15 9.95
N PHE A 568 -11.51 23.96 9.46
CA PHE A 568 -11.64 24.73 8.22
C PHE A 568 -10.61 24.22 7.22
N LYS A 569 -11.01 24.04 5.97
CA LYS A 569 -10.16 23.44 4.94
C LYS A 569 -10.50 24.00 3.57
N ASP A 570 -9.49 24.08 2.70
CA ASP A 570 -9.74 24.32 1.29
C ASP A 570 -10.03 22.99 0.55
N PRO A 571 -10.72 23.02 -0.61
CA PRO A 571 -11.14 21.79 -1.32
C PRO A 571 -9.99 20.82 -1.65
N PHE A 572 -8.78 21.33 -1.92
CA PHE A 572 -7.61 20.50 -2.25
C PHE A 572 -6.71 20.17 -1.04
N SER A 573 -7.11 20.62 0.16
CA SER A 573 -6.34 20.35 1.39
C SER A 573 -4.91 20.94 1.41
N PHE A 574 -4.67 22.00 0.66
CA PHE A 574 -3.41 22.73 0.76
C PHE A 574 -3.31 23.58 2.03
N ARG A 575 -4.46 23.91 2.61
CA ARG A 575 -4.53 24.65 3.88
C ARG A 575 -5.62 24.06 4.76
N GLU A 576 -5.29 23.92 6.03
CA GLU A 576 -6.19 23.42 7.04
C GLU A 576 -5.98 24.20 8.35
N LEU A 577 -7.08 24.56 9.00
CA LEU A 577 -7.08 25.22 10.31
C LEU A 577 -7.97 24.40 11.25
N ASP A 578 -7.36 23.84 12.29
CA ASP A 578 -8.04 23.20 13.41
C ASP A 578 -8.03 24.13 14.63
N PHE A 579 -9.18 24.33 15.22
CA PHE A 579 -9.33 25.09 16.44
C PHE A 579 -10.18 24.29 17.43
N SER A 580 -9.74 24.22 18.70
CA SER A 580 -10.56 23.65 19.77
C SER A 580 -10.57 24.53 21.00
N ILE A 581 -11.72 24.53 21.68
CA ILE A 581 -11.89 25.16 22.99
C ILE A 581 -12.65 24.20 23.91
N SER A 582 -12.22 24.08 25.16
CA SER A 582 -12.88 23.21 26.15
C SER A 582 -12.80 23.80 27.54
N TYR A 583 -13.69 23.32 28.41
CA TYR A 583 -13.81 23.71 29.79
C TYR A 583 -13.86 22.46 30.67
N THR A 584 -13.06 22.46 31.74
CA THR A 584 -13.00 21.35 32.71
C THR A 584 -13.44 21.85 34.11
N PRO A 585 -14.67 21.53 34.53
CA PRO A 585 -15.14 21.87 35.87
C PRO A 585 -14.44 20.99 36.96
N ASN A 586 -14.24 21.55 38.15
CA ASN A 586 -13.62 20.85 39.25
C ASN A 586 -14.43 19.63 39.74
N GLU A 587 -15.75 19.67 39.57
CA GLU A 587 -16.64 18.62 40.02
C GLU A 587 -16.59 17.34 39.16
N TRP A 588 -16.04 17.43 37.95
CA TRP A 588 -16.01 16.32 37.01
C TRP A 588 -14.68 15.56 37.09
N LYS A 589 -14.47 14.88 38.22
CA LYS A 589 -13.27 14.10 38.45
C LYS A 589 -13.28 12.76 37.67
N ASN A 590 -12.13 12.36 37.18
CA ASN A 590 -11.98 11.04 36.54
C ASN A 590 -11.75 9.98 37.64
N GLY A 591 -12.77 9.18 37.92
CA GLY A 591 -12.72 8.11 38.93
C GLY A 591 -11.79 6.93 38.60
N LEU A 592 -11.11 6.93 37.45
CA LEU A 592 -10.17 5.88 37.06
C LEU A 592 -8.73 6.14 37.53
N ILE A 593 -8.45 7.33 38.04
CA ILE A 593 -7.11 7.76 38.46
C ILE A 593 -7.16 8.26 39.92
N GLU A 594 -6.35 7.69 40.79
CA GLU A 594 -6.17 8.17 42.17
C GLU A 594 -5.44 9.52 42.16
N GLY A 595 -5.95 10.48 42.93
CA GLY A 595 -5.36 11.78 43.16
C GLY A 595 -6.29 12.94 42.80
N ASP A 596 -6.89 13.53 43.83
CA ASP A 596 -7.81 14.67 43.68
C ASP A 596 -7.01 15.98 43.73
N ARG A 597 -6.77 16.58 42.55
CA ARG A 597 -6.29 17.94 42.52
C ARG A 597 -7.42 18.88 42.13
N GLU A 598 -7.66 19.90 42.92
CA GLU A 598 -8.50 21.02 42.53
C GLU A 598 -7.76 21.88 41.47
N LEU A 599 -8.46 22.20 40.38
CA LEU A 599 -7.96 23.09 39.35
C LEU A 599 -8.11 24.55 39.79
N GLU A 600 -7.10 25.36 39.54
CA GLU A 600 -7.24 26.81 39.66
C GLU A 600 -8.19 27.32 38.56
N LYS A 601 -8.83 28.50 38.78
CA LYS A 601 -9.80 29.02 37.82
C LYS A 601 -9.22 29.25 36.42
N ASP A 602 -7.95 29.63 36.33
CA ASP A 602 -7.24 29.83 35.06
C ASP A 602 -6.85 28.51 34.38
N GLU A 603 -6.87 27.39 35.09
CA GLU A 603 -6.62 26.05 34.57
C GLU A 603 -7.85 25.38 33.93
N GLN A 604 -9.05 25.91 34.17
CA GLN A 604 -10.30 25.28 33.71
C GLN A 604 -10.59 25.46 32.23
N ILE A 605 -9.98 26.46 31.59
CA ILE A 605 -10.18 26.75 30.16
C ILE A 605 -8.98 26.26 29.37
N HIS A 606 -9.26 25.53 28.28
CA HIS A 606 -8.25 24.98 27.38
C HIS A 606 -8.55 25.41 25.95
N SER A 607 -7.52 25.73 25.19
CA SER A 607 -7.66 26.01 23.76
C SER A 607 -6.45 25.52 22.97
N SER A 608 -6.68 25.16 21.74
CA SER A 608 -5.61 24.87 20.79
C SER A 608 -5.99 25.34 19.40
N ILE A 609 -5.01 25.84 18.68
CA ILE A 609 -5.11 26.21 17.27
C ILE A 609 -3.95 25.58 16.53
N ASN A 610 -4.23 25.02 15.36
CA ASN A 610 -3.26 24.40 14.50
C ASN A 610 -3.55 24.76 13.04
N TYR A 611 -2.61 25.43 12.39
CA TYR A 611 -2.70 25.81 10.98
C TYR A 611 -1.65 25.07 10.17
N SER A 612 -2.11 24.25 9.23
CA SER A 612 -1.26 23.49 8.32
C SER A 612 -1.32 24.07 6.91
N ALA A 613 -0.19 24.12 6.23
CA ALA A 613 -0.10 24.53 4.85
C ALA A 613 0.88 23.64 4.08
N VAL A 614 0.50 23.26 2.85
CA VAL A 614 1.35 22.51 1.92
C VAL A 614 1.79 23.43 0.80
N ARG A 615 3.09 23.48 0.53
CA ARG A 615 3.65 24.18 -0.62
C ARG A 615 4.26 23.18 -1.59
N LEU A 616 3.78 23.18 -2.81
CA LEU A 616 4.27 22.32 -3.88
C LEU A 616 5.31 23.07 -4.73
N GLY A 617 6.41 22.40 -5.02
CA GLY A 617 7.46 22.91 -5.92
C GLY A 617 8.34 24.03 -5.34
N GLY A 618 9.56 24.14 -5.89
CA GLY A 618 10.56 25.14 -5.51
C GLY A 618 11.38 24.74 -4.26
N PHE A 619 12.36 25.56 -3.93
CA PHE A 619 13.33 25.31 -2.85
C PHE A 619 12.70 25.14 -1.46
N LEU A 620 11.56 25.80 -1.21
CA LEU A 620 10.82 25.74 0.06
C LEU A 620 9.53 24.89 -0.08
N SER A 621 9.52 23.86 -0.92
CA SER A 621 8.42 22.88 -0.94
C SER A 621 8.38 22.12 0.38
N GLY A 622 7.19 21.71 0.83
CA GLY A 622 7.01 20.95 2.05
C GLY A 622 5.74 21.29 2.81
N ASN A 623 5.63 20.69 3.97
CA ASN A 623 4.52 20.91 4.90
C ASN A 623 4.95 21.88 6.00
N TYR A 624 4.13 22.84 6.25
CA TYR A 624 4.29 23.88 7.28
C TYR A 624 3.18 23.73 8.29
N ASN A 625 3.52 23.81 9.56
CA ASN A 625 2.56 23.75 10.64
C ASN A 625 2.86 24.85 11.65
N ILE A 626 1.85 25.67 12.00
CA ILE A 626 1.92 26.71 13.02
C ILE A 626 0.87 26.37 14.06
N PHE A 627 1.26 26.33 15.32
CA PHE A 627 0.36 25.97 16.40
C PHE A 627 0.51 26.86 17.62
N ALA A 628 -0.56 26.94 18.38
CA ALA A 628 -0.54 27.50 19.73
C ALA A 628 -1.55 26.76 20.61
N SER A 629 -1.26 26.67 21.91
CA SER A 629 -2.20 26.12 22.88
C SER A 629 -2.11 26.86 24.22
N TYR A 630 -3.25 26.91 24.90
CA TYR A 630 -3.37 27.39 26.27
C TYR A 630 -3.93 26.28 27.14
N ASN A 631 -3.27 25.94 28.26
CA ASN A 631 -3.61 24.84 29.15
C ASN A 631 -3.92 23.56 28.37
N LYS A 632 -2.95 23.06 27.65
CA LYS A 632 -3.12 21.94 26.72
C LYS A 632 -3.79 20.74 27.39
N ALA A 633 -5.03 20.44 26.98
CA ALA A 633 -5.75 19.23 27.37
C ALA A 633 -5.47 18.09 26.39
N ASN A 634 -5.66 16.83 26.81
CA ASN A 634 -5.44 15.65 25.98
C ASN A 634 -6.52 14.60 26.25
N PHE A 635 -7.22 14.14 25.20
CA PHE A 635 -8.27 13.11 25.32
C PHE A 635 -7.76 11.84 26.04
N TYR A 636 -6.53 11.43 25.79
CA TYR A 636 -5.98 10.18 26.33
C TYR A 636 -5.62 10.25 27.82
N ASP A 637 -5.55 11.43 28.40
CA ASP A 637 -5.36 11.62 29.84
C ASP A 637 -6.57 11.14 30.68
N LEU A 638 -7.67 10.78 30.02
CA LEU A 638 -8.82 10.10 30.63
C LEU A 638 -8.54 8.63 31.00
N PHE A 639 -7.52 8.01 30.41
CA PHE A 639 -7.33 6.55 30.43
C PHE A 639 -5.99 6.08 30.99
N GLY A 640 -5.11 6.94 31.38
CA GLY A 640 -3.79 6.50 31.80
C GLY A 640 -3.17 7.30 32.94
N PRO A 641 -2.16 6.74 33.64
CA PRO A 641 -1.46 7.41 34.72
C PRO A 641 -0.53 8.51 34.18
N THR A 642 -0.07 8.43 32.96
CA THR A 642 0.83 9.40 32.38
C THR A 642 0.05 10.57 31.82
N GLN A 643 0.19 11.72 32.43
CA GLN A 643 -0.47 12.96 32.07
C GLN A 643 0.31 13.70 31.00
N ARG A 644 -0.38 14.10 29.93
CA ARG A 644 0.15 14.91 28.82
C ARG A 644 -0.38 16.33 28.80
N SER A 645 -1.43 16.57 29.58
CA SER A 645 -1.98 17.90 29.80
C SER A 645 -0.99 18.77 30.59
N ARG A 646 -0.91 20.07 30.28
CA ARG A 646 0.02 21.02 30.84
C ARG A 646 -0.67 22.35 31.07
N LYS A 647 -0.42 22.97 32.23
CA LYS A 647 -0.77 24.38 32.46
C LYS A 647 0.15 25.28 31.63
N GLY A 648 -0.32 26.43 31.19
CA GLY A 648 0.48 27.45 30.49
C GLY A 648 0.26 27.48 28.98
N VAL A 649 1.13 28.22 28.31
CA VAL A 649 1.06 28.47 26.86
C VAL A 649 2.16 27.71 26.14
N SER A 650 1.84 27.11 25.00
CA SER A 650 2.83 26.70 24.03
C SER A 650 2.49 27.25 22.64
N PHE A 651 3.51 27.61 21.88
CA PHE A 651 3.36 28.05 20.50
C PHE A 651 4.57 27.59 19.68
N GLY A 652 4.37 27.32 18.40
CA GLY A 652 5.47 26.81 17.60
C GLY A 652 5.21 26.76 16.11
N PHE A 653 6.25 26.32 15.45
CA PHE A 653 6.32 26.15 14.01
C PHE A 653 7.07 24.86 13.69
N ASP A 654 6.51 24.04 12.80
CA ASP A 654 7.15 22.85 12.26
C ASP A 654 7.21 22.95 10.73
N TYR A 655 8.32 22.49 10.18
CA TYR A 655 8.51 22.30 8.75
C TYR A 655 8.93 20.85 8.50
N SER A 656 8.34 20.20 7.53
CA SER A 656 8.74 18.86 7.09
C SER A 656 8.74 18.76 5.57
N ASN A 657 9.74 18.06 5.02
CA ASN A 657 9.84 17.78 3.60
C ASN A 657 10.56 16.46 3.34
N SER A 658 10.08 15.70 2.37
CA SER A 658 10.79 14.54 1.82
C SER A 658 11.73 15.01 0.71
N ILE A 659 13.02 15.16 1.04
CA ILE A 659 14.06 15.58 0.07
C ILE A 659 14.27 14.48 -0.98
N ILE A 660 14.20 13.21 -0.56
CA ILE A 660 14.20 12.05 -1.45
C ILE A 660 12.88 11.32 -1.20
N TYR A 661 12.06 11.24 -2.23
CA TYR A 661 10.89 10.38 -2.25
C TYR A 661 11.00 9.42 -3.43
N ASP A 662 11.63 8.29 -3.15
CA ASP A 662 11.93 7.23 -4.13
C ASP A 662 11.78 5.86 -3.44
N PRO A 663 10.53 5.49 -3.06
CA PRO A 663 10.29 4.26 -2.32
C PRO A 663 10.97 3.03 -2.95
N PRO A 664 11.58 2.18 -2.10
CA PRO A 664 11.55 2.17 -0.65
C PRO A 664 12.47 3.18 0.05
N SER A 665 13.23 4.01 -0.69
CA SER A 665 14.14 5.03 -0.15
C SER A 665 13.40 6.35 0.05
N ILE A 666 13.34 6.80 1.30
CA ILE A 666 12.73 8.09 1.68
C ILE A 666 13.71 8.81 2.60
N LEU A 667 14.00 10.07 2.32
CA LEU A 667 14.79 10.95 3.17
C LEU A 667 13.97 12.17 3.56
N ASP A 668 13.62 12.25 4.82
CA ASP A 668 12.81 13.32 5.40
C ASP A 668 13.68 14.29 6.20
N VAL A 669 13.39 15.58 6.07
CA VAL A 669 13.93 16.65 6.90
C VAL A 669 12.80 17.24 7.74
N ASN A 670 13.04 17.41 9.04
CA ASN A 670 12.10 18.08 9.92
C ASN A 670 12.83 19.17 10.69
N LEU A 671 12.23 20.36 10.75
CA LEU A 671 12.66 21.49 11.57
C LEU A 671 11.52 21.87 12.49
N GLY A 672 11.79 22.08 13.76
CA GLY A 672 10.79 22.46 14.74
C GLY A 672 11.31 23.56 15.66
N PHE A 673 10.42 24.48 16.01
CA PHE A 673 10.61 25.48 17.05
C PHE A 673 9.36 25.52 17.92
N THR A 674 9.54 25.46 19.24
CA THR A 674 8.43 25.56 20.19
C THR A 674 8.84 26.46 21.35
N GLY A 675 8.01 27.45 21.65
CA GLY A 675 8.13 28.30 22.84
C GLY A 675 7.11 27.88 23.88
N TYR A 676 7.49 27.90 25.14
CA TYR A 676 6.68 27.55 26.29
C TYR A 676 6.71 28.66 27.34
N TYR A 677 5.54 28.99 27.89
CA TYR A 677 5.42 29.98 28.95
C TYR A 677 4.49 29.51 30.06
N GLY A 678 4.95 29.61 31.32
CA GLY A 678 4.15 29.33 32.51
C GLY A 678 3.76 27.85 32.69
N LEU A 679 4.56 26.89 32.18
CA LEU A 679 4.32 25.48 32.39
C LEU A 679 4.52 25.09 33.86
N ASP A 680 3.66 24.24 34.35
CA ASP A 680 3.77 23.62 35.68
C ASP A 680 4.61 22.31 35.68
N GLN A 681 4.71 21.70 34.50
CA GLN A 681 5.53 20.52 34.26
C GLN A 681 6.26 20.67 32.92
N SER A 682 7.41 20.00 32.77
CA SER A 682 8.12 19.98 31.50
C SER A 682 7.22 19.51 30.35
N PRO A 683 7.49 19.93 29.11
CA PRO A 683 6.89 19.31 27.96
C PRO A 683 7.13 17.80 28.00
N GLU A 684 6.30 17.07 27.29
CA GLU A 684 6.39 15.60 27.25
C GLU A 684 7.80 15.15 26.85
N PHE A 685 8.56 14.69 27.83
CA PHE A 685 9.89 14.16 27.67
C PHE A 685 9.83 12.66 28.01
N GLN A 686 9.55 11.84 27.02
CA GLN A 686 9.67 10.38 27.13
C GLN A 686 8.95 9.75 28.33
N GLN A 687 7.78 10.21 28.68
CA GLN A 687 7.03 9.80 29.85
C GLN A 687 7.61 10.25 31.21
N ILE A 688 8.72 10.97 31.24
CA ILE A 688 9.25 11.60 32.43
C ILE A 688 8.71 13.03 32.50
N ASN A 689 8.04 13.34 33.62
CA ASN A 689 7.53 14.67 33.90
C ASN A 689 8.39 15.31 34.97
N PHE A 690 9.13 16.34 34.62
CA PHE A 690 9.83 17.18 35.62
C PHE A 690 8.88 18.25 36.10
N SER A 691 8.80 18.45 37.44
CA SER A 691 8.04 19.54 38.04
C SER A 691 8.66 20.91 37.74
N LYS A 692 7.89 21.97 37.87
CA LYS A 692 8.39 23.34 37.69
C LYS A 692 9.60 23.63 38.55
N ASP A 693 9.63 23.12 39.80
CA ASP A 693 10.74 23.31 40.75
C ASP A 693 12.05 22.67 40.23
N GLU A 694 11.98 21.59 39.46
CA GLU A 694 13.14 20.90 38.93
C GLU A 694 13.76 21.63 37.70
N PHE A 695 12.95 22.27 36.85
CA PHE A 695 13.48 23.03 35.71
C PHE A 695 13.49 24.55 35.93
N ASN A 696 12.82 25.06 36.91
CA ASN A 696 12.87 26.41 37.49
C ASN A 696 12.94 27.58 36.45
N THR A 697 12.06 27.53 35.46
CA THR A 697 11.95 28.63 34.45
C THR A 697 10.50 28.84 34.05
N ASN A 698 10.12 30.08 33.80
CA ASN A 698 8.80 30.42 33.27
C ASN A 698 8.74 30.46 31.75
N LEU A 699 9.88 30.72 31.08
CA LEU A 699 9.96 30.83 29.64
C LEU A 699 11.14 30.02 29.11
N PHE A 700 10.89 29.14 28.19
CA PHE A 700 11.94 28.43 27.46
C PHE A 700 11.50 28.09 26.03
N TYR A 701 12.47 27.77 25.22
CA TYR A 701 12.27 27.42 23.81
C TYR A 701 12.95 26.09 23.52
N ASP A 702 12.35 25.28 22.67
CA ASP A 702 12.96 24.10 22.09
C ASP A 702 13.12 24.29 20.58
N VAL A 703 14.33 24.05 20.10
CA VAL A 703 14.66 24.04 18.68
C VAL A 703 15.15 22.65 18.31
N LYS A 704 14.65 22.11 17.22
CA LYS A 704 15.00 20.77 16.74
C LYS A 704 15.18 20.75 15.24
N ALA A 705 16.25 20.08 14.78
CA ALA A 705 16.43 19.71 13.38
C ALA A 705 16.68 18.20 13.31
N SER A 706 16.06 17.50 12.37
CA SER A 706 16.28 16.07 12.20
C SER A 706 16.25 15.65 10.74
N LEU A 707 17.09 14.66 10.43
CA LEU A 707 17.11 13.92 9.20
C LEU A 707 16.71 12.48 9.49
N SER A 708 15.81 11.91 8.70
CA SER A 708 15.45 10.50 8.82
C SER A 708 15.46 9.84 7.44
N PHE A 709 16.19 8.74 7.34
CA PHE A 709 16.26 7.93 6.13
C PHE A 709 15.69 6.55 6.38
N SER A 710 14.79 6.14 5.52
CA SER A 710 14.24 4.79 5.52
C SER A 710 14.41 4.13 4.16
N HIS A 711 14.82 2.85 4.18
CA HIS A 711 14.82 1.95 3.01
C HIS A 711 14.31 0.59 3.45
N LEU A 712 12.99 0.45 3.56
CA LEU A 712 12.33 -0.72 4.14
C LEU A 712 11.59 -1.50 3.07
N LYS A 713 11.93 -2.77 2.95
CA LYS A 713 11.27 -3.73 2.05
C LYS A 713 10.40 -4.70 2.82
N ARG A 714 9.28 -5.08 2.23
CA ARG A 714 8.34 -6.06 2.79
C ARG A 714 7.83 -7.00 1.69
N SER A 715 7.55 -8.24 2.08
CA SER A 715 6.90 -9.20 1.21
C SER A 715 5.37 -9.04 1.24
N VAL A 716 4.70 -9.68 0.29
CA VAL A 716 3.24 -9.81 0.33
C VAL A 716 2.81 -10.48 1.63
N GLY A 717 1.85 -9.89 2.32
CA GLY A 717 1.37 -10.40 3.60
C GLY A 717 2.19 -9.97 4.82
N ALA A 718 3.29 -9.24 4.67
CA ALA A 718 4.03 -8.73 5.81
C ALA A 718 3.23 -7.66 6.58
N VAL A 719 3.26 -7.75 7.90
CA VAL A 719 2.62 -6.77 8.79
C VAL A 719 3.47 -5.49 8.88
N GLU A 720 4.80 -5.64 8.82
CA GLU A 720 5.76 -4.54 8.90
C GLU A 720 6.95 -4.77 7.95
N GLY A 721 7.90 -3.84 7.90
CA GLY A 721 9.15 -4.01 7.14
C GLY A 721 9.94 -5.22 7.61
N GLU A 722 10.40 -6.06 6.66
CA GLU A 722 11.11 -7.31 6.96
C GLU A 722 12.61 -7.24 6.69
N LYS A 723 13.04 -6.23 5.92
CA LYS A 723 14.42 -6.05 5.49
C LYS A 723 14.72 -4.58 5.18
N GLY A 724 15.90 -4.13 5.53
CA GLY A 724 16.38 -2.81 5.10
C GLY A 724 17.06 -2.03 6.19
N ILE A 725 17.05 -0.71 6.02
CA ILE A 725 17.71 0.26 6.90
C ILE A 725 16.68 1.31 7.32
N ASN A 726 16.72 1.68 8.60
CA ASN A 726 16.00 2.85 9.12
C ASN A 726 16.95 3.62 10.04
N THR A 727 17.21 4.89 9.75
CA THR A 727 18.17 5.69 10.51
C THR A 727 17.67 7.11 10.68
N SER A 728 17.97 7.72 11.80
CA SER A 728 17.71 9.14 12.03
C SER A 728 18.85 9.80 12.79
N LEU A 729 19.04 11.07 12.52
CA LEU A 729 19.93 11.96 13.26
C LEU A 729 19.15 13.23 13.63
N ALA A 730 19.20 13.59 14.89
CA ALA A 730 18.56 14.80 15.39
C ALA A 730 19.54 15.62 16.21
N VAL A 731 19.46 16.94 16.03
CA VAL A 731 20.09 17.94 16.89
C VAL A 731 18.97 18.77 17.50
N SER A 732 19.01 18.95 18.79
CA SER A 732 18.04 19.79 19.51
C SER A 732 18.74 20.65 20.56
N SER A 733 18.13 21.77 20.88
CA SER A 733 18.57 22.62 21.99
C SER A 733 17.37 23.19 22.72
N SER A 734 17.28 22.95 24.01
CA SER A 734 16.43 23.78 24.86
C SER A 734 17.18 25.06 25.19
N ILE A 735 16.45 26.17 25.27
CA ILE A 735 17.00 27.51 25.53
C ILE A 735 16.20 28.12 26.71
N SER A 736 16.86 28.39 27.80
CA SER A 736 16.24 28.97 28.98
C SER A 736 17.19 29.99 29.64
N GLU A 737 16.67 31.15 30.02
CA GLU A 737 17.42 32.19 30.71
C GLU A 737 18.74 32.58 30.02
N GLY A 738 18.75 32.58 28.68
CA GLY A 738 19.93 32.86 27.84
C GLY A 738 20.95 31.74 27.75
N ASN A 739 20.68 30.56 28.40
CA ASN A 739 21.52 29.40 28.29
C ASN A 739 21.01 28.44 27.20
N PHE A 740 21.94 27.80 26.48
CA PHE A 740 21.68 26.81 25.48
C PHE A 740 22.04 25.42 26.02
N TYR A 741 21.17 24.44 25.78
CA TYR A 741 21.36 23.05 26.20
C TYR A 741 21.35 22.11 24.98
N PRO A 742 22.42 22.14 24.14
CA PRO A 742 22.44 21.40 22.90
C PRO A 742 22.63 19.90 23.14
N LYS A 743 21.89 19.10 22.36
CA LYS A 743 21.96 17.63 22.31
C LYS A 743 21.97 17.14 20.90
N ALA A 744 22.71 16.05 20.63
CA ALA A 744 22.61 15.29 19.38
C ALA A 744 22.32 13.83 19.70
N TYR A 745 21.44 13.20 18.93
CA TYR A 745 21.08 11.81 19.10
C TYR A 745 20.56 11.22 17.78
N GLY A 746 20.62 9.90 17.69
CA GLY A 746 20.13 9.21 16.50
C GLY A 746 19.99 7.72 16.70
N ASN A 747 19.55 7.06 15.64
CA ASN A 747 19.47 5.60 15.56
C ASN A 747 19.96 5.08 14.22
N LEU A 748 20.35 3.81 14.19
CA LEU A 748 20.63 3.02 13.01
C LEU A 748 20.06 1.62 13.19
N ASP A 749 18.99 1.31 12.48
CA ASP A 749 18.34 0.01 12.49
C ASP A 749 18.67 -0.74 11.20
N LEU A 750 19.14 -1.97 11.32
CA LEU A 750 19.49 -2.86 10.23
C LEU A 750 18.66 -4.14 10.32
N GLY A 751 17.88 -4.43 9.28
CA GLY A 751 16.97 -5.57 9.23
C GLY A 751 17.30 -6.55 8.12
N ILE A 752 17.26 -7.84 8.44
CA ILE A 752 17.40 -8.95 7.49
C ILE A 752 16.20 -9.89 7.56
N GLN A 753 15.70 -10.27 6.38
CA GLN A 753 14.65 -11.28 6.27
C GLN A 753 15.25 -12.68 6.45
N LEU A 754 14.64 -13.48 7.31
CA LEU A 754 15.05 -14.87 7.55
C LEU A 754 14.36 -15.84 6.56
N PRO A 755 14.81 -17.11 6.46
CA PRO A 755 14.22 -18.10 5.56
C PRO A 755 12.77 -18.44 5.86
N VAL A 756 12.31 -18.34 7.11
CA VAL A 756 10.92 -18.55 7.50
C VAL A 756 10.06 -17.37 7.04
N LYS A 757 8.90 -17.64 6.44
CA LYS A 757 7.98 -16.59 5.96
C LYS A 757 7.66 -15.58 7.06
N HIS A 758 7.75 -14.30 6.74
CA HIS A 758 7.42 -13.18 7.63
C HIS A 758 8.22 -13.15 8.94
N THR A 759 9.45 -13.66 8.91
CA THR A 759 10.38 -13.60 10.04
C THR A 759 11.56 -12.71 9.68
N SER A 760 11.91 -11.79 10.59
CA SER A 760 13.04 -10.89 10.39
C SER A 760 13.84 -10.69 11.68
N LEU A 761 15.14 -10.50 11.52
CA LEU A 761 16.05 -10.15 12.60
C LEU A 761 16.52 -8.71 12.40
N TRP A 762 16.41 -7.92 13.47
CA TRP A 762 16.79 -6.51 13.48
C TRP A 762 17.87 -6.24 14.50
N PHE A 763 18.86 -5.47 14.12
CA PHE A 763 19.85 -4.86 14.99
C PHE A 763 19.56 -3.36 15.03
N ARG A 764 19.15 -2.87 16.21
CA ARG A 764 18.76 -1.48 16.43
C ARG A 764 19.77 -0.83 17.34
N ASN A 765 20.45 0.19 16.84
CA ASN A 765 21.45 0.94 17.57
C ASN A 765 20.92 2.35 17.80
N SER A 766 21.11 2.88 19.00
CA SER A 766 20.76 4.26 19.34
C SER A 766 21.89 4.89 20.13
N PHE A 767 22.13 6.17 19.91
CA PHE A 767 23.20 6.91 20.57
C PHE A 767 22.80 8.36 20.79
N GLY A 768 23.42 9.00 21.78
CA GLY A 768 23.19 10.42 22.04
C GLY A 768 24.25 11.01 22.97
N ASN A 769 24.43 12.32 22.84
CA ASN A 769 25.30 13.11 23.68
C ASN A 769 24.72 14.49 23.93
N SER A 770 24.77 14.94 25.17
CA SER A 770 24.52 16.31 25.57
C SER A 770 25.85 17.07 25.67
N PHE A 771 25.90 18.25 25.09
CA PHE A 771 27.11 19.09 25.08
C PHE A 771 27.17 20.10 26.22
N SER A 772 26.22 20.01 27.18
CA SER A 772 26.20 20.88 28.36
C SER A 772 26.67 20.11 29.61
N ASP A 773 27.50 20.75 30.42
CA ASP A 773 27.98 20.20 31.71
C ASP A 773 27.06 20.61 32.89
N LYS A 774 26.05 21.43 32.64
CA LYS A 774 25.10 21.82 33.70
C LYS A 774 24.20 20.64 34.07
N ILE A 775 23.95 20.45 35.33
CA ILE A 775 22.95 19.52 35.85
C ILE A 775 21.58 20.18 35.77
N ASN A 776 20.85 19.85 34.72
CA ASN A 776 19.50 20.37 34.45
C ASN A 776 18.70 19.29 33.72
N PRO A 777 17.39 19.15 33.91
CA PRO A 777 16.56 18.21 33.18
C PRO A 777 16.72 18.30 31.67
N PHE A 778 16.92 19.51 31.13
CA PHE A 778 17.12 19.72 29.69
C PHE A 778 18.44 19.17 29.12
N THR A 779 19.42 18.87 29.98
CA THR A 779 20.74 18.36 29.58
C THR A 779 20.84 16.83 29.63
N ARG A 780 19.78 16.12 30.00
CA ARG A 780 19.78 14.67 30.17
C ARG A 780 18.91 13.99 29.15
N PHE A 781 19.25 12.73 28.91
CA PHE A 781 18.39 11.74 28.27
C PHE A 781 17.82 10.83 29.35
N GLY A 782 16.52 10.58 29.31
CA GLY A 782 15.84 9.70 30.23
C GLY A 782 15.43 8.39 29.57
N PHE A 783 15.63 7.29 30.25
CA PHE A 783 15.25 5.96 29.76
C PHE A 783 14.32 5.29 30.74
N ALA A 784 13.20 4.79 30.26
CA ALA A 784 12.33 3.96 31.07
C ALA A 784 11.37 3.16 30.20
N SER A 785 10.88 2.04 30.74
CA SER A 785 9.65 1.36 30.34
C SER A 785 9.58 0.95 28.87
N PHE A 786 8.49 0.26 28.54
CA PHE A 786 8.07 0.03 27.15
C PHE A 786 7.80 1.32 26.37
N GLY A 787 7.62 2.45 27.05
CA GLY A 787 7.28 3.71 26.39
C GLY A 787 5.80 3.85 26.02
N ASN A 788 4.96 2.89 26.37
CA ASN A 788 3.54 2.87 26.09
C ASN A 788 2.68 3.37 27.26
N ASN A 789 1.72 4.24 26.96
CA ASN A 789 0.59 4.48 27.85
C ASN A 789 -0.46 3.37 27.67
N TYR A 790 -1.41 3.26 28.61
CA TYR A 790 -2.47 2.26 28.53
C TYR A 790 -3.32 2.42 27.27
N ILE A 791 -3.74 3.64 26.96
CA ILE A 791 -4.55 3.95 25.78
C ILE A 791 -4.02 5.24 25.16
N ASP A 792 -3.58 5.23 23.93
CA ASP A 792 -3.25 6.42 23.16
C ASP A 792 -3.16 6.12 21.63
N ARG A 793 -2.69 7.13 20.86
CA ARG A 793 -2.50 7.08 19.40
C ARG A 793 -1.07 6.80 18.95
N TYR A 794 -0.16 6.52 19.86
CA TYR A 794 1.24 6.28 19.50
C TYR A 794 1.48 4.85 18.97
N SER A 795 2.69 4.57 18.56
CA SER A 795 3.07 3.25 18.07
C SER A 795 2.90 2.18 19.16
N SER A 796 2.40 1.01 18.81
CA SER A 796 2.33 -0.14 19.69
C SER A 796 3.72 -0.63 20.14
N LYS A 797 4.74 -0.47 19.26
CA LYS A 797 6.11 -0.94 19.50
C LYS A 797 7.03 0.20 19.97
N MET A 798 6.59 0.97 20.96
CA MET A 798 7.37 2.08 21.51
C MET A 798 8.68 1.63 22.18
N TYR A 799 8.82 0.35 22.56
CA TYR A 799 10.09 -0.22 23.05
C TYR A 799 11.25 -0.08 22.03
N ARG A 800 10.95 0.12 20.75
CA ARG A 800 11.93 0.42 19.69
C ARG A 800 12.46 1.86 19.73
N SER A 801 11.79 2.75 20.47
CA SER A 801 12.21 4.15 20.59
C SER A 801 13.64 4.26 21.13
N ILE A 802 14.34 5.32 20.70
CA ILE A 802 15.70 5.64 21.14
C ILE A 802 15.80 5.60 22.67
N PHE A 803 14.78 6.09 23.35
CA PHE A 803 14.79 6.34 24.79
C PHE A 803 14.01 5.32 25.63
N SER A 804 13.38 4.32 25.05
CA SER A 804 12.73 3.25 25.80
C SER A 804 13.75 2.21 26.29
N PHE A 805 13.55 1.71 27.50
CA PHE A 805 14.32 0.60 28.06
C PHE A 805 13.41 -0.28 28.91
N PRO A 806 12.68 -1.26 28.29
CA PRO A 806 11.75 -2.15 28.98
C PRO A 806 12.39 -2.93 30.12
N GLY A 807 11.63 -3.13 31.21
CA GLY A 807 12.06 -3.79 32.45
C GLY A 807 12.39 -2.82 33.57
N VAL A 808 12.66 -1.55 33.27
CA VAL A 808 12.84 -0.51 34.29
C VAL A 808 11.62 0.41 34.24
N SER A 809 10.64 0.20 35.13
CA SER A 809 9.43 1.01 35.18
C SER A 809 9.68 2.39 35.80
N PHE A 810 8.77 3.36 35.53
CA PHE A 810 8.80 4.69 36.20
C PHE A 810 8.62 4.65 37.71
N ASP A 811 7.87 3.68 38.19
CA ASP A 811 7.63 3.49 39.64
C ASP A 811 8.81 2.80 40.35
N SER A 812 9.86 2.46 39.60
CA SER A 812 11.08 1.97 40.21
C SER A 812 11.84 3.12 40.88
N ASP A 813 12.42 2.86 42.04
CA ASP A 813 13.24 3.83 42.83
C ASP A 813 14.47 4.35 42.00
N ARG A 814 14.56 4.02 40.71
CA ARG A 814 15.72 4.30 39.88
C ARG A 814 15.33 4.89 38.54
N LEU A 815 15.49 6.20 38.44
CA LEU A 815 15.39 6.93 37.21
C LEU A 815 16.71 6.83 36.43
N LEU A 816 16.67 6.26 35.19
CA LEU A 816 17.84 6.19 34.33
C LEU A 816 18.00 7.51 33.55
N LEU A 817 18.92 8.34 33.99
CA LEU A 817 19.30 9.58 33.31
C LEU A 817 20.73 9.45 32.77
N ALA A 818 21.01 10.07 31.64
CA ALA A 818 22.32 10.05 31.02
C ALA A 818 22.67 11.38 30.33
N LYS A 819 23.92 11.83 30.46
CA LYS A 819 24.50 12.87 29.61
C LYS A 819 24.84 12.32 28.23
N SER A 820 25.37 11.09 28.18
CA SER A 820 25.64 10.38 26.93
C SER A 820 25.26 8.91 27.04
N PHE A 821 24.89 8.31 25.90
CA PHE A 821 24.48 6.91 25.88
C PHE A 821 24.75 6.22 24.56
N TYR A 822 24.83 4.90 24.64
CA TYR A 822 24.81 3.98 23.53
C TYR A 822 23.93 2.77 23.88
N LYS A 823 22.93 2.50 23.06
CA LYS A 823 22.00 1.38 23.23
C LYS A 823 22.02 0.48 21.99
N VAL A 824 22.16 -0.81 22.21
CA VAL A 824 22.07 -1.85 21.17
C VAL A 824 20.92 -2.77 21.50
N MET A 825 20.10 -3.11 20.52
CA MET A 825 18.99 -4.06 20.63
C MET A 825 19.07 -5.07 19.49
N ALA A 826 18.91 -6.34 19.81
CA ALA A 826 18.60 -7.39 18.86
C ALA A 826 17.12 -7.77 19.00
N GLU A 827 16.39 -7.74 17.90
CA GLU A 827 14.94 -8.02 17.87
C GLU A 827 14.63 -9.09 16.83
N LEU A 828 13.94 -10.15 17.24
CA LEU A 828 13.39 -11.18 16.38
C LEU A 828 11.89 -10.95 16.22
N VAL A 829 11.46 -10.58 15.02
CA VAL A 829 10.05 -10.52 14.64
C VAL A 829 9.63 -11.87 14.12
N LEU A 830 8.60 -12.46 14.73
CA LEU A 830 8.10 -13.78 14.39
C LEU A 830 6.92 -13.71 13.40
N PRO A 831 6.57 -14.83 12.74
CA PRO A 831 5.44 -14.87 11.82
C PRO A 831 4.14 -14.45 12.51
N PRO A 832 3.30 -13.61 11.87
CA PRO A 832 2.00 -13.27 12.43
C PRO A 832 1.05 -14.47 12.40
N VAL A 833 0.36 -14.71 13.52
CA VAL A 833 -0.77 -15.64 13.58
C VAL A 833 -2.00 -14.91 13.06
N ARG A 834 -2.62 -15.40 11.98
CA ARG A 834 -3.73 -14.74 11.29
C ARG A 834 -5.06 -15.40 11.60
N PHE A 835 -6.09 -14.56 11.75
CA PHE A 835 -7.46 -14.99 12.04
C PHE A 835 -8.39 -14.65 10.87
N ARG A 836 -9.39 -15.51 10.63
CA ARG A 836 -10.36 -15.36 9.52
C ARG A 836 -11.79 -15.25 10.00
N LYS A 837 -12.07 -15.77 11.21
CA LYS A 837 -13.42 -15.89 11.77
C LYS A 837 -13.46 -15.40 13.23
N PHE A 838 -12.39 -14.79 13.73
CA PHE A 838 -12.35 -14.35 15.13
C PHE A 838 -12.97 -12.97 15.28
N GLY A 839 -14.22 -12.94 15.71
CA GLY A 839 -15.04 -11.75 15.85
C GLY A 839 -16.33 -11.81 15.02
N PHE A 840 -16.93 -10.66 14.81
CA PHE A 840 -18.14 -10.47 13.98
C PHE A 840 -17.92 -9.25 13.05
N PHE A 841 -18.83 -9.03 12.11
CA PHE A 841 -18.65 -8.16 10.95
C PHE A 841 -18.09 -6.76 11.21
N ASN A 842 -18.46 -6.15 12.35
CA ASN A 842 -18.01 -4.79 12.70
C ASN A 842 -16.88 -4.77 13.74
N PHE A 843 -16.50 -5.92 14.25
CA PHE A 843 -15.43 -6.05 15.25
C PHE A 843 -14.74 -7.40 15.10
N PHE A 844 -13.51 -7.39 14.64
CA PHE A 844 -12.77 -8.63 14.42
C PHE A 844 -11.25 -8.46 14.62
N VAL A 845 -10.59 -9.57 14.94
CA VAL A 845 -9.13 -9.67 15.04
C VAL A 845 -8.57 -10.09 13.68
N THR A 846 -7.55 -9.40 13.20
CA THR A 846 -6.86 -9.75 11.95
C THR A 846 -5.67 -10.66 12.18
N ASN A 847 -4.80 -10.28 13.11
CA ASN A 847 -3.59 -11.04 13.41
C ASN A 847 -3.05 -10.75 14.82
N ILE A 848 -2.18 -11.64 15.29
CA ILE A 848 -1.28 -11.44 16.43
C ILE A 848 0.15 -11.48 15.90
N SER A 849 0.93 -10.44 16.18
CA SER A 849 2.33 -10.30 15.77
C SER A 849 3.25 -10.40 16.97
N PRO A 850 3.93 -11.55 17.20
CA PRO A 850 4.86 -11.71 18.32
C PRO A 850 6.26 -11.15 17.95
N SER A 851 6.93 -10.58 18.96
CA SER A 851 8.33 -10.17 18.87
C SER A 851 9.07 -10.48 20.17
N ILE A 852 10.35 -10.79 20.06
CA ILE A 852 11.26 -11.04 21.17
C ILE A 852 12.45 -10.11 20.99
N PHE A 853 12.93 -9.51 22.06
CA PHE A 853 14.04 -8.58 22.00
C PHE A 853 14.97 -8.72 23.20
N THR A 854 16.21 -8.32 23.01
CA THR A 854 17.19 -8.12 24.08
C THR A 854 17.97 -6.85 23.77
N SER A 855 18.26 -6.05 24.79
CA SER A 855 19.04 -4.84 24.60
C SER A 855 20.07 -4.62 25.70
N LYS A 856 21.08 -3.82 25.35
CA LYS A 856 22.11 -3.38 26.28
C LYS A 856 22.25 -1.85 26.18
N LEU A 857 22.23 -1.20 27.34
CA LEU A 857 22.34 0.26 27.47
C LEU A 857 23.63 0.57 28.25
N TYR A 858 24.46 1.37 27.65
CA TYR A 858 25.63 2.00 28.27
C TYR A 858 25.33 3.48 28.41
N SER A 859 25.46 4.02 29.61
CA SER A 859 25.21 5.43 29.88
C SER A 859 26.29 6.04 30.75
N ASN A 860 26.58 7.31 30.48
CA ASN A 860 27.43 8.15 31.31
C ASN A 860 26.63 9.33 31.82
N ASP A 861 26.77 9.65 33.09
CA ASP A 861 26.21 10.87 33.70
C ASP A 861 27.22 11.53 34.63
N ILE A 862 26.96 12.77 35.02
CA ILE A 862 27.75 13.55 36.01
C ILE A 862 26.93 13.84 37.25
N ILE A 863 27.56 13.69 38.41
CA ILE A 863 26.89 13.91 39.70
C ILE A 863 26.81 15.39 40.10
N SER A 864 27.78 16.17 39.59
CA SER A 864 27.93 17.59 39.96
C SER A 864 28.49 18.38 38.79
N SER A 865 28.14 19.66 38.68
CA SER A 865 28.69 20.58 37.69
C SER A 865 30.08 21.14 38.04
N LEU A 866 30.73 20.63 39.10
CA LEU A 866 32.07 21.04 39.49
C LEU A 866 33.13 20.37 38.58
N PRO A 867 34.23 21.06 38.28
CA PRO A 867 35.33 20.49 37.52
C PRO A 867 35.90 19.23 38.20
N ASN A 868 36.25 18.22 37.40
CA ASN A 868 36.79 16.95 37.88
C ASN A 868 35.82 16.06 38.71
N THR A 869 34.53 16.21 38.52
CA THR A 869 33.56 15.30 39.14
C THR A 869 33.62 13.94 38.43
N PRO A 870 33.64 12.81 39.16
CA PRO A 870 33.67 11.50 38.52
C PRO A 870 32.38 11.23 37.71
N GLU A 871 32.53 10.71 36.53
CA GLU A 871 31.42 10.23 35.71
C GLU A 871 30.85 8.94 36.33
N ILE A 872 29.53 8.86 36.41
CA ILE A 872 28.85 7.59 36.71
C ILE A 872 28.67 6.85 35.40
N ARG A 873 29.23 5.68 35.31
CA ARG A 873 29.05 4.77 34.15
C ARG A 873 28.06 3.68 34.56
N GLU A 874 26.97 3.60 33.84
CA GLU A 874 25.95 2.58 34.08
C GLU A 874 25.86 1.62 32.88
N ASN A 875 25.57 0.37 33.21
CA ASN A 875 25.45 -0.71 32.23
C ASN A 875 24.22 -1.57 32.58
N PHE A 876 23.21 -1.49 31.75
CA PHE A 876 21.98 -2.27 31.88
C PHE A 876 21.81 -3.23 30.72
N SER A 877 21.21 -4.37 30.99
CA SER A 877 20.76 -5.30 29.95
C SER A 877 19.33 -5.72 30.22
N ASN A 878 18.59 -6.06 29.15
CA ASN A 878 17.24 -6.59 29.28
C ASN A 878 16.96 -7.71 28.29
N ILE A 879 15.92 -8.47 28.60
CA ILE A 879 15.25 -9.39 27.69
C ILE A 879 13.75 -9.19 27.82
N GLY A 880 13.04 -9.24 26.69
CA GLY A 880 11.60 -9.05 26.70
C GLY A 880 10.91 -9.63 25.50
N ALA A 881 9.57 -9.66 25.56
CA ALA A 881 8.70 -10.09 24.48
C ALA A 881 7.44 -9.22 24.45
N GLN A 882 6.88 -9.06 23.26
CA GLN A 882 5.62 -8.35 23.06
C GLN A 882 4.74 -9.08 22.06
N LEU A 883 3.43 -9.09 22.33
CA LEU A 883 2.38 -9.58 21.43
C LEU A 883 1.49 -8.41 21.05
N ASP A 884 1.38 -8.13 19.75
CA ASP A 884 0.51 -7.09 19.21
C ASP A 884 -0.68 -7.74 18.51
N THR A 885 -1.88 -7.55 19.04
CA THR A 885 -3.14 -8.04 18.49
C THR A 885 -3.82 -6.92 17.72
N LYS A 886 -3.89 -7.05 16.39
CA LYS A 886 -4.56 -6.07 15.55
C LYS A 886 -6.05 -6.31 15.52
N LEU A 887 -6.81 -5.29 15.94
CA LEU A 887 -8.26 -5.22 15.96
C LEU A 887 -8.76 -4.30 14.86
N VAL A 888 -9.89 -4.63 14.25
CA VAL A 888 -10.61 -3.73 13.34
C VAL A 888 -12.02 -3.55 13.87
N MET A 889 -12.44 -2.30 14.04
CA MET A 889 -13.77 -1.92 14.50
C MET A 889 -14.44 -1.07 13.41
N PHE A 890 -15.73 -1.32 13.18
CA PHE A 890 -16.57 -0.60 12.20
C PHE A 890 -15.93 -0.50 10.80
N SER A 891 -15.21 -1.54 10.38
CA SER A 891 -14.49 -1.69 9.11
C SER A 891 -13.33 -0.72 8.87
N HIS A 892 -13.21 0.37 9.61
CA HIS A 892 -12.21 1.43 9.35
C HIS A 892 -11.34 1.80 10.55
N LEU A 893 -11.80 1.59 11.77
CA LEU A 893 -11.01 1.90 12.96
C LEU A 893 -10.09 0.73 13.29
N SER A 894 -8.81 0.87 12.99
CA SER A 894 -7.79 -0.09 13.39
C SER A 894 -7.25 0.27 14.76
N ALA A 895 -7.21 -0.72 15.66
CA ALA A 895 -6.53 -0.60 16.94
C ALA A 895 -5.57 -1.77 17.15
N VAL A 896 -4.57 -1.58 18.00
CA VAL A 896 -3.61 -2.63 18.36
C VAL A 896 -3.62 -2.78 19.90
N LEU A 897 -4.06 -3.94 20.37
CA LEU A 897 -3.92 -4.35 21.75
C LEU A 897 -2.56 -5.03 21.92
N SER A 898 -1.69 -4.44 22.72
CA SER A 898 -0.35 -4.95 22.99
C SER A 898 -0.24 -5.47 24.42
N VAL A 899 0.43 -6.61 24.58
CA VAL A 899 0.84 -7.17 25.87
C VAL A 899 2.32 -7.43 25.80
N GLY A 900 3.08 -6.88 26.74
CA GLY A 900 4.53 -7.00 26.80
C GLY A 900 5.01 -7.40 28.20
N TRP A 901 6.14 -8.09 28.21
CA TRP A 901 6.90 -8.38 29.43
C TRP A 901 8.38 -8.20 29.17
N ALA A 902 9.08 -7.62 30.13
CA ALA A 902 10.53 -7.50 30.08
C ALA A 902 11.16 -7.60 31.46
N ARG A 903 12.36 -8.16 31.53
CA ARG A 903 13.22 -8.17 32.70
C ARG A 903 14.51 -7.45 32.39
N ALA A 904 14.84 -6.46 33.20
CA ALA A 904 16.08 -5.70 33.11
C ALA A 904 17.02 -6.11 34.25
N TYR A 905 18.32 -6.03 33.99
CA TYR A 905 19.40 -6.31 34.94
C TYR A 905 20.32 -5.10 35.04
N ASP A 906 20.58 -4.65 36.25
CA ASP A 906 21.62 -3.67 36.54
C ASP A 906 22.96 -4.38 36.74
N ASN A 907 23.80 -4.31 35.75
CA ASN A 907 25.09 -5.02 35.72
C ASN A 907 26.14 -4.39 36.68
N ASN A 908 25.87 -3.20 37.22
CA ASN A 908 26.74 -2.52 38.19
C ASN A 908 26.38 -2.84 39.66
N MET A 909 25.13 -3.29 39.93
CA MET A 909 24.64 -3.63 41.28
C MET A 909 24.37 -5.13 41.44
N ASN A 910 25.40 -5.97 41.31
CA ASN A 910 25.29 -7.43 41.49
C ASN A 910 24.11 -8.05 40.69
N ASN A 911 23.87 -7.56 39.46
CA ASN A 911 22.77 -7.98 38.59
C ASN A 911 21.37 -7.86 39.25
N LYS A 912 21.12 -6.83 40.04
CA LYS A 912 19.76 -6.55 40.55
C LYS A 912 18.79 -6.53 39.38
N SER A 913 17.71 -7.29 39.46
CA SER A 913 16.73 -7.42 38.38
C SER A 913 15.45 -6.66 38.68
N TYR A 914 14.82 -6.17 37.59
CA TYR A 914 13.54 -5.46 37.60
C TYR A 914 12.64 -6.10 36.53
N ASP A 915 11.38 -6.31 36.88
CA ASP A 915 10.36 -6.87 35.99
C ASP A 915 9.31 -5.82 35.64
N GLU A 916 8.90 -5.81 34.41
CA GLU A 916 7.85 -4.91 33.91
C GLU A 916 6.85 -5.66 33.04
N TRP A 917 5.56 -5.41 33.26
CA TRP A 917 4.45 -5.83 32.42
C TRP A 917 3.81 -4.61 31.77
N MET A 918 3.44 -4.73 30.51
CA MET A 918 2.78 -3.68 29.76
C MET A 918 1.51 -4.23 29.11
N ILE A 919 0.41 -3.51 29.26
CA ILE A 919 -0.83 -3.69 28.49
C ILE A 919 -1.19 -2.33 27.92
N SER A 920 -1.42 -2.27 26.61
CA SER A 920 -1.80 -1.02 25.96
C SER A 920 -2.73 -1.24 24.77
N LEU A 921 -3.61 -0.26 24.51
CA LEU A 921 -4.50 -0.19 23.37
C LEU A 921 -4.16 1.06 22.55
N LYS A 922 -3.75 0.89 21.28
CA LYS A 922 -3.34 1.98 20.39
C LYS A 922 -4.32 2.12 19.23
N PHE A 923 -4.76 3.35 18.96
CA PHE A 923 -5.70 3.70 17.90
C PHE A 923 -5.02 4.27 16.68
#